data_717cae644c398e1f7cd991c479ad842b
#
_entry.id   717cae644c398e1f7cd991c479ad842b
#
_cell.length_a   1.000
_cell.length_b   1.000
_cell.length_c   1.000
_cell.angle_alpha   90.00
_cell.angle_beta   90.00
_cell.angle_gamma   90.00
#
_symmetry.space_group_name_H-M   'P 1'
#
loop_
_entity.id
_entity.type
_entity.pdbx_description
1 polymer ?
#
loop_
_entity_poly.entity_id
_entity_poly.type
_entity_poly.pdbx_seq_one_letter_code
_entity_poly.pdbx_strand_id
1 'polypeptide(L)'
;NGTRFKPRDIEAVVPGTPAFDEQMMGLARWAADYYQAPLGELLRAGLPQGERAEAVRQVRLTAAGERAARDPGGGSPQIALDGVGASAPVGDPLLRLLLEAGGEVPWRLIARRLAGRGGPTATAAAAAAHIGRLEAAGLVEVGDEVRDRRAPPTRRFVAAAASDVVSAAVLPARARARRAVLEKVRAAPADEGLAVDALTASERAQLRALTNAGLVRVEQRPIPLSKAGADDQVGAPAARVGAKAGECPPTPTAGQAHAIREIIDALGKGYATFLLQGVTGSGKTEVYLRVIAEARAAGRGALVLVPEIALTPQLAGRFRARFGDDVAVLHSALPPRERLAAWRRLRLGEVGIALGARSAVFAPVRELGVLVVDEEHDPSFKQEEGVRYHGRDMAVMRAQRAGAVAVLGSATPSLESRRNAELGRFRHLLLPERATPRTLPPVEIVDLRRHPPGPDGLLSTPLAEAVAANLAAGQQTILFLNRRGFSTVVLCRACGLVVRCAHCAVSMTYHRGRDRLVCHYCGTQESVPALCPACRLPKLERLGMGTERVEALIREQFPDARVARLDRDTAGASAAGAPERGGHLNEVLRAMNAGEIDILVGTQMVTKGHDFGGVTLVGVLQPDQAMHLPDFRASERVFQLLEQVAGRAGRGDRPGRVIVQTYNPEHPAIVAVRTHDYEGFVRAELEARAELGYPPFTRMVVLRLDGPDEARVRADARAAADAAVSVGGTRVRLRGPAEAPIPRVRGRSRFQVWLASVERAPLAAAARAGSAVKLGPDVRLVVDVDPQSTL
;
A
#
# COMPACT_ATOMS: atom_id res chain seq x y z
N ASN A 1 19.04 -20.08 -17.54
CA ASN A 1 18.16 -20.08 -16.37
C ASN A 1 18.74 -20.95 -15.26
N GLY A 2 19.85 -20.51 -14.65
CA GLY A 2 20.44 -21.19 -13.51
C GLY A 2 19.78 -20.74 -12.21
N THR A 3 18.61 -21.33 -11.89
CA THR A 3 18.06 -21.22 -10.55
C THR A 3 18.95 -22.01 -9.60
N ARG A 4 19.47 -21.37 -8.54
CA ARG A 4 20.22 -21.99 -7.44
C ARG A 4 19.41 -23.03 -6.64
N PHE A 5 18.13 -23.22 -6.96
CA PHE A 5 17.23 -24.15 -6.31
C PHE A 5 16.71 -25.15 -7.33
N LYS A 6 16.84 -26.44 -7.04
CA LYS A 6 16.11 -27.48 -7.79
C LYS A 6 14.62 -27.21 -7.61
N PRO A 7 13.83 -27.17 -8.72
CA PRO A 7 12.38 -27.12 -8.58
C PRO A 7 11.93 -28.31 -7.75
N ARG A 8 11.04 -28.07 -6.79
CA ARG A 8 10.39 -29.17 -6.05
C ARG A 8 9.20 -29.66 -6.88
N ASP A 9 8.89 -30.91 -6.74
CA ASP A 9 7.69 -31.50 -7.31
C ASP A 9 6.43 -30.86 -6.69
N ILE A 10 5.32 -30.91 -7.41
CA ILE A 10 4.02 -30.48 -6.90
C ILE A 10 3.57 -31.51 -5.86
N GLU A 11 3.58 -31.15 -4.60
CA GLU A 11 3.23 -32.03 -3.47
C GLU A 11 1.73 -32.34 -3.44
N ALA A 12 0.88 -31.35 -3.72
CA ALA A 12 -0.57 -31.52 -3.77
C ALA A 12 -1.25 -30.43 -4.61
N VAL A 13 -2.35 -30.79 -5.23
CA VAL A 13 -3.32 -29.86 -5.84
C VAL A 13 -4.45 -29.63 -4.84
N VAL A 14 -4.63 -28.38 -4.43
CA VAL A 14 -5.70 -28.03 -3.49
C VAL A 14 -7.02 -28.01 -4.25
N PRO A 15 -8.00 -28.86 -3.91
CA PRO A 15 -9.28 -28.92 -4.59
C PRO A 15 -10.10 -27.64 -4.39
N GLY A 16 -10.93 -27.30 -5.36
CA GLY A 16 -11.83 -26.15 -5.33
C GLY A 16 -11.64 -25.16 -6.48
N THR A 17 -12.33 -24.02 -6.40
CA THR A 17 -12.26 -22.98 -7.43
C THR A 17 -10.84 -22.38 -7.50
N PRO A 18 -10.22 -22.25 -8.70
CA PRO A 18 -8.89 -21.66 -8.86
C PRO A 18 -8.82 -20.28 -8.22
N ALA A 19 -7.70 -19.99 -7.56
CA ALA A 19 -7.47 -18.66 -6.94
C ALA A 19 -7.37 -17.56 -8.00
N PHE A 20 -6.84 -17.90 -9.20
CA PHE A 20 -6.75 -17.05 -10.36
C PHE A 20 -7.44 -17.72 -11.54
N ASP A 21 -8.29 -16.98 -12.21
CA ASP A 21 -8.86 -17.36 -13.50
C ASP A 21 -7.82 -17.19 -14.63
N GLU A 22 -8.19 -17.58 -15.85
CA GLU A 22 -7.31 -17.48 -17.01
C GLU A 22 -6.96 -16.03 -17.36
N GLN A 23 -7.89 -15.10 -17.22
CA GLN A 23 -7.66 -13.67 -17.46
C GLN A 23 -6.61 -13.11 -16.50
N MET A 24 -6.73 -13.44 -15.21
CA MET A 24 -5.77 -13.00 -14.19
C MET A 24 -4.41 -13.68 -14.38
N MET A 25 -4.37 -14.95 -14.73
CA MET A 25 -3.12 -15.64 -15.09
C MET A 25 -2.46 -15.00 -16.30
N GLY A 26 -3.23 -14.65 -17.33
CA GLY A 26 -2.74 -13.92 -18.49
C GLY A 26 -2.18 -12.55 -18.14
N LEU A 27 -2.85 -11.80 -17.24
CA LEU A 27 -2.36 -10.53 -16.72
C LEU A 27 -1.05 -10.71 -15.95
N ALA A 28 -0.97 -11.72 -15.08
CA ALA A 28 0.23 -12.02 -14.30
C ALA A 28 1.43 -12.39 -15.19
N ARG A 29 1.22 -13.19 -16.22
CA ARG A 29 2.28 -13.54 -17.20
C ARG A 29 2.76 -12.31 -17.97
N TRP A 30 1.84 -11.48 -18.45
CA TRP A 30 2.20 -10.21 -19.08
C TRP A 30 3.01 -9.30 -18.15
N ALA A 31 2.57 -9.15 -16.91
CA ALA A 31 3.26 -8.31 -15.95
C ALA A 31 4.64 -8.87 -15.56
N ALA A 32 4.79 -10.19 -15.46
CA ALA A 32 6.08 -10.84 -15.22
C ALA A 32 7.08 -10.53 -16.34
N ASP A 33 6.63 -10.61 -17.61
CA ASP A 33 7.47 -10.25 -18.76
C ASP A 33 7.76 -8.75 -18.81
N TYR A 34 6.73 -7.93 -18.63
CA TYR A 34 6.86 -6.47 -18.71
C TYR A 34 7.78 -5.89 -17.64
N TYR A 35 7.55 -6.26 -16.37
CA TYR A 35 8.32 -5.77 -15.23
C TYR A 35 9.57 -6.60 -14.95
N GLN A 36 9.87 -7.61 -15.78
CA GLN A 36 11.01 -8.53 -15.65
C GLN A 36 11.10 -9.15 -14.24
N ALA A 37 9.96 -9.60 -13.74
CA ALA A 37 9.83 -10.16 -12.40
C ALA A 37 9.43 -11.63 -12.46
N PRO A 38 9.78 -12.46 -11.46
CA PRO A 38 9.34 -13.83 -11.37
C PRO A 38 7.81 -13.93 -11.30
N LEU A 39 7.21 -14.78 -12.12
CA LEU A 39 5.74 -14.97 -12.14
C LEU A 39 5.20 -15.35 -10.75
N GLY A 40 5.91 -16.20 -10.01
CA GLY A 40 5.51 -16.63 -8.67
C GLY A 40 5.42 -15.48 -7.67
N GLU A 41 6.26 -14.45 -7.79
CA GLU A 41 6.18 -13.26 -6.94
C GLU A 41 4.95 -12.40 -7.26
N LEU A 42 4.58 -12.28 -8.53
CA LEU A 42 3.35 -11.61 -8.95
C LEU A 42 2.10 -12.32 -8.45
N LEU A 43 2.03 -13.64 -8.62
CA LEU A 43 0.93 -14.45 -8.10
C LEU A 43 0.85 -14.30 -6.58
N ARG A 44 2.00 -14.31 -5.91
CA ARG A 44 2.07 -14.08 -4.46
C ARG A 44 1.56 -12.70 -4.05
N ALA A 45 1.83 -11.66 -4.83
CA ALA A 45 1.35 -10.31 -4.55
C ALA A 45 -0.19 -10.19 -4.70
N GLY A 46 -0.78 -10.98 -5.59
CA GLY A 46 -2.24 -11.00 -5.85
C GLY A 46 -3.05 -11.83 -4.85
N LEU A 47 -2.42 -12.69 -4.05
CA LEU A 47 -3.11 -13.55 -3.09
C LEU A 47 -3.16 -12.90 -1.70
N PRO A 48 -4.33 -12.85 -1.04
CA PRO A 48 -4.41 -12.43 0.35
C PRO A 48 -3.70 -13.42 1.27
N GLN A 49 -3.23 -12.94 2.42
CA GLN A 49 -2.71 -13.83 3.47
C GLN A 49 -3.85 -14.76 3.94
N GLY A 50 -3.61 -16.06 3.95
CA GLY A 50 -4.61 -17.07 4.31
C GLY A 50 -5.17 -17.87 3.13
N GLU A 51 -5.07 -17.39 1.88
CA GLU A 51 -5.25 -18.23 0.68
C GLU A 51 -3.98 -19.02 0.30
N ARG A 52 -2.91 -18.82 1.04
CA ARG A 52 -1.68 -19.60 0.84
C ARG A 52 -1.84 -20.94 1.53
N ALA A 53 -1.78 -22.03 0.78
CA ALA A 53 -1.57 -23.34 1.34
C ALA A 53 -0.23 -23.32 2.08
N GLU A 54 -0.24 -23.67 3.37
CA GLU A 54 0.98 -23.81 4.15
C GLU A 54 1.27 -25.30 4.27
N ALA A 55 2.34 -25.77 3.68
CA ALA A 55 2.85 -27.11 3.97
C ALA A 55 3.34 -27.11 5.42
N VAL A 56 2.62 -27.79 6.27
CA VAL A 56 3.00 -27.98 7.68
C VAL A 56 3.62 -29.36 7.80
N ARG A 57 4.92 -29.40 8.07
CA ARG A 57 5.63 -30.62 8.31
C ARG A 57 5.08 -31.29 9.55
N GLN A 58 4.55 -32.50 9.43
CA GLN A 58 3.95 -33.30 10.50
C GLN A 58 4.85 -34.49 10.81
N VAL A 59 4.87 -34.89 12.08
CA VAL A 59 5.46 -36.13 12.51
C VAL A 59 4.33 -37.02 13.00
N ARG A 60 4.19 -38.19 12.39
CA ARG A 60 3.14 -39.17 12.69
C ARG A 60 3.74 -40.45 13.28
N LEU A 61 3.02 -41.04 14.23
CA LEU A 61 3.34 -42.38 14.69
C LEU A 61 2.99 -43.42 13.61
N THR A 62 3.92 -44.34 13.37
CA THR A 62 3.58 -45.58 12.64
C THR A 62 2.90 -46.57 13.58
N ALA A 63 2.34 -47.64 13.01
CA ALA A 63 1.80 -48.74 13.84
C ALA A 63 2.86 -49.38 14.76
N ALA A 64 4.13 -49.39 14.35
CA ALA A 64 5.25 -49.81 15.17
C ALA A 64 5.55 -48.82 16.30
N GLY A 65 5.52 -47.49 15.98
CA GLY A 65 5.70 -46.41 16.93
C GLY A 65 4.60 -46.37 18.01
N GLU A 66 3.33 -46.64 17.65
CA GLU A 66 2.23 -46.74 18.60
C GLU A 66 2.41 -47.88 19.58
N ARG A 67 2.83 -49.08 19.13
CA ARG A 67 3.16 -50.21 19.98
C ARG A 67 4.30 -49.87 20.93
N ALA A 68 5.38 -49.32 20.41
CA ALA A 68 6.55 -48.91 21.24
C ALA A 68 6.20 -47.83 22.29
N ALA A 69 5.24 -46.94 21.98
CA ALA A 69 4.78 -45.91 22.92
C ALA A 69 3.86 -46.46 24.04
N ARG A 70 3.06 -47.51 23.74
CA ARG A 70 2.06 -48.10 24.67
C ARG A 70 2.65 -49.15 25.60
N ASP A 71 3.65 -49.91 25.17
CA ASP A 71 4.26 -51.01 25.95
C ASP A 71 5.76 -50.72 26.23
N PRO A 72 6.06 -49.96 27.27
CA PRO A 72 7.44 -49.64 27.66
C PRO A 72 8.19 -50.83 28.36
N GLY A 73 7.57 -52.01 28.56
CA GLY A 73 8.12 -53.13 29.28
C GLY A 73 8.17 -54.47 28.55
N GLY A 74 7.55 -54.58 27.38
CA GLY A 74 7.57 -55.81 26.58
C GLY A 74 8.90 -55.93 25.83
N GLY A 75 9.58 -57.11 26.00
CA GLY A 75 10.88 -57.39 25.48
C GLY A 75 11.08 -56.98 24.02
N SER A 76 12.19 -56.39 23.71
CA SER A 76 12.60 -55.89 22.40
C SER A 76 12.25 -56.84 21.26
N PRO A 77 11.41 -56.46 20.26
CA PRO A 77 11.50 -57.14 19.01
C PRO A 77 12.82 -56.70 18.37
N GLN A 78 13.80 -57.60 18.33
CA GLN A 78 14.94 -57.49 17.42
C GLN A 78 14.40 -57.56 16.01
N ILE A 79 14.07 -56.41 15.43
CA ILE A 79 13.92 -56.28 14.00
C ILE A 79 15.34 -56.17 13.46
N ALA A 80 15.86 -57.31 13.03
CA ALA A 80 17.10 -57.37 12.26
C ALA A 80 16.90 -56.59 10.95
N LEU A 81 17.33 -55.35 10.93
CA LEU A 81 17.64 -54.61 9.70
C LEU A 81 19.15 -54.71 9.54
N ASP A 82 19.59 -55.32 8.47
CA ASP A 82 21.00 -55.47 8.09
C ASP A 82 21.70 -54.11 8.16
N GLY A 83 22.59 -53.96 9.13
CA GLY A 83 23.71 -53.02 9.05
C GLY A 83 23.80 -51.83 9.99
N VAL A 84 22.76 -51.46 10.83
CA VAL A 84 22.96 -50.39 11.85
C VAL A 84 22.19 -50.71 13.11
N GLY A 85 22.90 -51.11 14.16
CA GLY A 85 22.32 -51.37 15.48
C GLY A 85 21.88 -50.10 16.23
N ALA A 86 20.62 -49.68 16.07
CA ALA A 86 20.05 -48.63 16.87
C ALA A 86 18.78 -49.18 17.56
N SER A 87 18.93 -49.57 18.86
CA SER A 87 17.80 -49.87 19.72
C SER A 87 17.08 -48.57 20.12
N ALA A 88 15.76 -48.52 19.91
CA ALA A 88 14.97 -47.39 20.41
C ALA A 88 14.99 -47.41 21.96
N PRO A 89 15.23 -46.31 22.64
CA PRO A 89 15.19 -46.27 24.09
C PRO A 89 13.78 -46.50 24.60
N VAL A 90 13.64 -47.44 25.54
CA VAL A 90 12.39 -47.71 26.24
C VAL A 90 11.88 -46.41 26.87
N GLY A 91 10.65 -46.00 26.53
CA GLY A 91 10.03 -44.78 27.07
C GLY A 91 10.37 -43.46 26.39
N ASP A 92 10.65 -43.48 25.09
CA ASP A 92 10.96 -42.28 24.32
C ASP A 92 9.95 -41.13 24.52
N PRO A 93 10.42 -39.93 24.94
CA PRO A 93 9.53 -38.80 25.25
C PRO A 93 8.74 -38.28 24.02
N LEU A 94 9.31 -38.42 22.80
CA LEU A 94 8.62 -38.00 21.59
C LEU A 94 7.51 -38.96 21.19
N LEU A 95 7.73 -40.28 21.30
CA LEU A 95 6.70 -41.27 21.01
C LEU A 95 5.51 -41.12 21.96
N ARG A 96 5.78 -40.88 23.24
CA ARG A 96 4.72 -40.60 24.26
C ARG A 96 3.98 -39.32 23.96
N LEU A 97 4.70 -38.24 23.58
CA LEU A 97 4.10 -36.94 23.19
C LEU A 97 3.21 -37.10 21.97
N LEU A 98 3.63 -37.86 20.96
CA LEU A 98 2.84 -38.13 19.78
C LEU A 98 1.58 -38.98 20.14
N LEU A 99 1.70 -39.98 20.95
CA LEU A 99 0.56 -40.81 21.37
C LEU A 99 -0.46 -39.99 22.17
N GLU A 100 -0.05 -39.17 23.13
CA GLU A 100 -0.91 -38.26 23.88
C GLU A 100 -1.59 -37.18 23.01
N ALA A 101 -0.96 -36.83 21.89
CA ALA A 101 -1.47 -35.85 20.94
C ALA A 101 -2.41 -36.44 19.87
N GLY A 102 -2.68 -37.75 19.90
CA GLY A 102 -3.56 -38.41 18.92
C GLY A 102 -2.83 -38.99 17.73
N GLY A 103 -1.50 -39.24 17.84
CA GLY A 103 -0.68 -39.88 16.83
C GLY A 103 0.09 -38.96 15.90
N GLU A 104 -0.21 -37.65 15.90
CA GLU A 104 0.50 -36.69 15.05
C GLU A 104 0.71 -35.32 15.70
N VAL A 105 1.84 -34.67 15.42
CA VAL A 105 2.17 -33.33 15.90
C VAL A 105 2.95 -32.55 14.85
N PRO A 106 2.62 -31.26 14.62
CA PRO A 106 3.41 -30.39 13.75
C PRO A 106 4.87 -30.29 14.21
N TRP A 107 5.80 -30.45 13.29
CA TRP A 107 7.25 -30.39 13.53
C TRP A 107 7.67 -29.18 14.39
N ARG A 108 7.12 -27.99 14.08
CA ARG A 108 7.44 -26.75 14.80
C ARG A 108 7.02 -26.75 16.28
N LEU A 109 6.05 -27.58 16.65
CA LEU A 109 5.57 -27.66 18.04
C LEU A 109 6.33 -28.69 18.88
N ILE A 110 7.01 -29.64 18.24
CA ILE A 110 7.73 -30.71 18.94
C ILE A 110 8.84 -30.15 19.82
N ALA A 111 9.72 -29.30 19.28
CA ALA A 111 10.81 -28.68 20.04
C ALA A 111 10.28 -27.89 21.26
N ARG A 112 9.19 -27.14 21.08
CA ARG A 112 8.55 -26.35 22.15
C ARG A 112 7.92 -27.23 23.25
N ARG A 113 7.28 -28.34 22.87
CA ARG A 113 6.62 -29.25 23.82
C ARG A 113 7.62 -30.13 24.56
N LEU A 114 8.71 -30.51 23.91
CA LEU A 114 9.77 -31.31 24.55
C LEU A 114 10.58 -30.47 25.55
N ALA A 115 10.87 -29.20 25.26
CA ALA A 115 11.54 -28.28 26.15
C ALA A 115 10.79 -28.05 27.47
N GLY A 116 9.45 -28.08 27.47
CA GLY A 116 8.59 -27.91 28.66
C GLY A 116 8.56 -29.14 29.59
N ARG A 117 9.13 -30.29 29.22
CA ARG A 117 9.12 -31.55 29.99
C ARG A 117 10.51 -31.98 30.53
N GLY A 118 11.51 -31.09 30.50
CA GLY A 118 12.82 -31.30 31.10
C GLY A 118 13.72 -32.33 30.37
N GLY A 119 13.48 -32.58 29.10
CA GLY A 119 14.27 -33.50 28.29
C GLY A 119 15.52 -32.85 27.65
N PRO A 120 16.53 -33.64 27.20
CA PRO A 120 17.78 -33.17 26.64
C PRO A 120 17.69 -32.54 25.25
N THR A 121 16.47 -32.38 24.70
CA THR A 121 16.20 -31.87 23.34
C THR A 121 15.81 -30.40 23.35
N ALA A 122 16.53 -29.57 24.08
CA ALA A 122 16.20 -28.14 24.22
C ALA A 122 16.40 -27.28 22.94
N THR A 123 17.02 -27.81 21.88
CA THR A 123 17.25 -27.08 20.62
C THR A 123 16.52 -27.70 19.45
N ALA A 124 16.15 -26.86 18.45
CA ALA A 124 15.52 -27.32 17.21
C ALA A 124 16.38 -28.35 16.44
N ALA A 125 17.70 -28.22 16.50
CA ALA A 125 18.65 -29.14 15.88
C ALA A 125 18.66 -30.52 16.56
N ALA A 126 18.63 -30.54 17.89
CA ALA A 126 18.56 -31.81 18.66
C ALA A 126 17.22 -32.52 18.43
N ALA A 127 16.10 -31.80 18.36
CA ALA A 127 14.79 -32.35 18.02
C ALA A 127 14.78 -32.94 16.59
N ALA A 128 15.40 -32.27 15.63
CA ALA A 128 15.51 -32.74 14.25
C ALA A 128 16.34 -34.06 14.17
N ALA A 129 17.48 -34.10 14.84
CA ALA A 129 18.32 -35.30 14.90
C ALA A 129 17.60 -36.49 15.58
N HIS A 130 16.79 -36.20 16.60
CA HIS A 130 16.03 -37.22 17.32
C HIS A 130 14.89 -37.79 16.45
N ILE A 131 14.12 -36.92 15.76
CA ILE A 131 13.09 -37.36 14.83
C ILE A 131 13.68 -38.17 13.68
N GLY A 132 14.83 -37.75 13.12
CA GLY A 132 15.49 -38.50 12.04
C GLY A 132 15.91 -39.93 12.47
N ARG A 133 16.33 -40.12 13.72
CA ARG A 133 16.62 -41.47 14.25
C ARG A 133 15.36 -42.33 14.38
N LEU A 134 14.25 -41.77 14.86
CA LEU A 134 12.98 -42.49 14.97
C LEU A 134 12.36 -42.80 13.62
N GLU A 135 12.53 -41.93 12.63
CA GLU A 135 12.12 -42.16 11.26
C GLU A 135 12.93 -43.27 10.62
N ALA A 136 14.26 -43.25 10.79
CA ALA A 136 15.13 -44.33 10.31
C ALA A 136 14.83 -45.69 10.99
N ALA A 137 14.34 -45.67 12.24
CA ALA A 137 13.86 -46.85 12.93
C ALA A 137 12.42 -47.28 12.56
N GLY A 138 11.76 -46.57 11.66
CA GLY A 138 10.40 -46.85 11.22
C GLY A 138 9.30 -46.62 12.29
N LEU A 139 9.61 -45.88 13.35
CA LEU A 139 8.67 -45.62 14.46
C LEU A 139 7.82 -44.38 14.24
N VAL A 140 8.33 -43.44 13.45
CA VAL A 140 7.61 -42.25 13.02
C VAL A 140 7.76 -42.05 11.52
N GLU A 141 6.81 -41.34 10.92
CA GLU A 141 6.85 -40.87 9.55
C GLU A 141 6.79 -39.36 9.53
N VAL A 142 7.68 -38.74 8.73
CA VAL A 142 7.70 -37.30 8.53
C VAL A 142 7.13 -37.00 7.16
N GLY A 143 5.95 -36.35 7.16
CA GLY A 143 5.27 -35.94 5.94
C GLY A 143 4.91 -34.47 5.98
N ASP A 144 4.83 -33.83 4.79
CA ASP A 144 4.31 -32.48 4.67
C ASP A 144 2.79 -32.55 4.44
N GLU A 145 2.01 -32.08 5.43
CA GLU A 145 0.56 -31.94 5.29
C GLU A 145 0.24 -30.55 4.74
N VAL A 146 -0.42 -30.49 3.60
CA VAL A 146 -0.93 -29.24 3.06
C VAL A 146 -2.20 -28.88 3.83
N ARG A 147 -2.09 -28.00 4.82
CA ARG A 147 -3.27 -27.48 5.51
C ARG A 147 -3.97 -26.46 4.64
N ASP A 148 -5.18 -26.83 4.23
CA ASP A 148 -6.08 -25.88 3.58
C ASP A 148 -6.61 -24.89 4.63
N ARG A 149 -6.00 -23.70 4.70
CA ARG A 149 -6.53 -22.58 5.51
C ARG A 149 -7.77 -21.94 4.88
N ARG A 150 -8.31 -22.49 3.80
CA ARG A 150 -9.51 -22.02 3.10
C ARG A 150 -10.81 -22.40 3.79
N ALA A 151 -10.79 -23.28 4.80
CA ALA A 151 -11.96 -23.55 5.60
C ALA A 151 -12.50 -22.23 6.17
N PRO A 152 -13.80 -21.94 6.02
CA PRO A 152 -14.39 -20.74 6.58
C PRO A 152 -14.06 -20.67 8.07
N PRO A 153 -13.81 -19.48 8.63
CA PRO A 153 -13.55 -19.35 10.04
C PRO A 153 -14.73 -19.97 10.80
N THR A 154 -14.43 -20.92 11.67
CA THR A 154 -15.44 -21.55 12.50
C THR A 154 -15.51 -20.82 13.84
N ARG A 155 -16.72 -20.56 14.31
CA ARG A 155 -16.98 -20.07 15.66
C ARG A 155 -17.54 -21.20 16.49
N ARG A 156 -17.12 -21.27 17.74
CA ARG A 156 -17.64 -22.26 18.67
C ARG A 156 -18.95 -21.76 19.28
N PHE A 157 -19.97 -22.57 19.16
CA PHE A 157 -21.28 -22.34 19.78
C PHE A 157 -21.55 -23.41 20.83
N VAL A 158 -22.21 -23.02 21.87
CA VAL A 158 -22.71 -23.94 22.90
C VAL A 158 -24.23 -23.95 22.86
N ALA A 159 -24.80 -25.12 22.74
CA ALA A 159 -26.24 -25.33 22.77
C ALA A 159 -26.63 -26.34 23.88
N ALA A 160 -27.82 -26.24 24.40
CA ALA A 160 -28.36 -27.23 25.32
C ALA A 160 -28.48 -28.58 24.60
N ALA A 161 -28.21 -29.69 25.28
CA ALA A 161 -28.41 -31.01 24.71
C ALA A 161 -29.92 -31.29 24.59
N ALA A 162 -30.33 -31.84 23.43
CA ALA A 162 -31.74 -32.08 23.08
C ALA A 162 -32.35 -33.31 23.81
N SER A 163 -32.28 -33.37 25.09
CA SER A 163 -32.91 -34.45 25.87
C SER A 163 -33.89 -33.83 26.85
N ASP A 164 -35.17 -34.06 26.60
CA ASP A 164 -36.31 -33.64 27.44
C ASP A 164 -36.32 -34.26 28.85
N VAL A 165 -35.33 -35.09 29.19
CA VAL A 165 -35.33 -35.90 30.41
C VAL A 165 -34.31 -35.45 31.44
N VAL A 166 -33.40 -34.54 31.14
CA VAL A 166 -32.43 -34.14 32.16
C VAL A 166 -32.84 -32.84 32.84
N SER A 167 -33.67 -32.99 33.86
CA SER A 167 -34.06 -31.94 34.81
C SER A 167 -32.79 -31.26 35.39
N ALA A 168 -32.89 -29.96 35.65
CA ALA A 168 -31.87 -29.20 36.38
C ALA A 168 -31.47 -29.78 37.74
N ALA A 169 -32.17 -30.80 38.20
CA ALA A 169 -31.92 -31.59 39.40
C ALA A 169 -30.58 -32.37 39.38
N VAL A 170 -29.96 -32.60 38.22
CA VAL A 170 -28.69 -33.38 38.13
C VAL A 170 -27.46 -32.60 38.62
N LEU A 171 -27.55 -31.28 38.73
CA LEU A 171 -26.42 -30.49 39.26
C LEU A 171 -26.55 -30.29 40.78
N PRO A 172 -25.50 -30.62 41.58
CA PRO A 172 -25.51 -30.42 43.04
C PRO A 172 -25.90 -28.99 43.43
N ALA A 173 -26.62 -28.78 44.55
CA ALA A 173 -27.05 -27.45 45.00
C ALA A 173 -25.92 -26.42 45.13
N ARG A 174 -24.69 -26.87 45.41
CA ARG A 174 -23.48 -26.07 45.50
C ARG A 174 -22.86 -25.65 44.14
N ALA A 175 -23.37 -26.15 43.00
CA ALA A 175 -22.83 -25.84 41.66
C ALA A 175 -23.47 -24.58 41.02
N ARG A 176 -23.61 -23.47 41.77
CA ARG A 176 -24.29 -22.24 41.35
C ARG A 176 -23.76 -21.68 40.01
N ALA A 177 -22.42 -21.63 39.84
CA ALA A 177 -21.80 -21.11 38.59
C ALA A 177 -22.16 -21.95 37.37
N ARG A 178 -22.25 -23.30 37.50
CA ARG A 178 -22.64 -24.19 36.38
C ARG A 178 -24.13 -24.06 36.03
N ARG A 179 -24.98 -23.85 37.01
CA ARG A 179 -26.42 -23.60 36.77
C ARG A 179 -26.60 -22.29 36.01
N ALA A 180 -25.98 -21.21 36.45
CA ALA A 180 -26.06 -19.93 35.75
C ALA A 180 -25.63 -20.00 34.29
N VAL A 181 -24.53 -20.74 33.98
CA VAL A 181 -24.09 -20.95 32.59
C VAL A 181 -25.11 -21.79 31.82
N LEU A 182 -25.66 -22.87 32.42
CA LEU A 182 -26.67 -23.71 31.78
C LEU A 182 -27.96 -22.92 31.46
N GLU A 183 -28.44 -22.10 32.40
CA GLU A 183 -29.59 -21.22 32.18
C GLU A 183 -29.36 -20.20 31.04
N LYS A 184 -28.15 -19.60 31.00
CA LYS A 184 -27.76 -18.68 29.94
C LYS A 184 -27.71 -19.36 28.58
N VAL A 185 -27.25 -20.61 28.52
CA VAL A 185 -27.21 -21.40 27.26
C VAL A 185 -28.64 -21.84 26.86
N ARG A 186 -29.53 -22.13 27.80
CA ARG A 186 -30.94 -22.48 27.52
C ARG A 186 -31.78 -21.30 27.07
N ALA A 187 -31.43 -20.10 27.52
CA ALA A 187 -32.11 -18.87 27.09
C ALA A 187 -31.77 -18.46 25.65
N ALA A 188 -30.70 -19.02 25.06
CA ALA A 188 -30.36 -18.79 23.66
C ALA A 188 -31.29 -19.61 22.74
N PRO A 189 -31.57 -19.10 21.51
CA PRO A 189 -32.38 -19.85 20.52
C PRO A 189 -31.78 -21.24 20.27
N ALA A 190 -32.65 -22.26 20.26
CA ALA A 190 -32.21 -23.66 20.21
C ALA A 190 -31.44 -24.05 18.94
N ASP A 191 -31.77 -23.40 17.84
CA ASP A 191 -31.15 -23.55 16.51
C ASP A 191 -29.84 -22.74 16.33
N GLU A 192 -29.73 -21.60 17.00
CA GLU A 192 -28.55 -20.74 16.91
C GLU A 192 -27.48 -21.06 17.98
N GLY A 193 -27.91 -21.42 19.21
CA GLY A 193 -27.02 -21.61 20.37
C GLY A 193 -26.35 -20.31 20.81
N LEU A 194 -25.53 -20.35 21.86
CA LEU A 194 -24.79 -19.22 22.39
C LEU A 194 -23.33 -19.29 21.94
N ALA A 195 -22.79 -18.18 21.35
CA ALA A 195 -21.41 -18.13 20.99
C ALA A 195 -20.50 -18.23 22.22
N VAL A 196 -19.46 -19.09 22.19
CA VAL A 196 -18.56 -19.32 23.33
C VAL A 196 -17.82 -18.04 23.71
N ASP A 197 -17.58 -17.14 22.76
CA ASP A 197 -16.90 -15.84 22.99
C ASP A 197 -17.79 -14.85 23.78
N ALA A 198 -19.12 -15.03 23.76
CA ALA A 198 -20.06 -14.24 24.55
C ALA A 198 -20.06 -14.61 26.05
N LEU A 199 -19.38 -15.70 26.42
CA LEU A 199 -19.18 -16.13 27.80
C LEU A 199 -17.90 -15.52 28.39
N THR A 200 -17.96 -15.14 29.67
CA THR A 200 -16.77 -14.69 30.42
C THR A 200 -15.75 -15.83 30.59
N ALA A 201 -14.52 -15.51 30.97
CA ALA A 201 -13.46 -16.51 31.18
C ALA A 201 -13.85 -17.54 32.26
N SER A 202 -14.53 -17.12 33.33
CA SER A 202 -15.02 -17.99 34.40
C SER A 202 -16.19 -18.92 33.95
N GLU A 203 -17.07 -18.39 33.11
CA GLU A 203 -18.18 -19.17 32.52
C GLU A 203 -17.64 -20.20 31.52
N ARG A 204 -16.68 -19.84 30.68
CA ARG A 204 -16.01 -20.77 29.74
C ARG A 204 -15.34 -21.94 30.45
N ALA A 205 -14.76 -21.70 31.63
CA ALA A 205 -14.15 -22.76 32.43
C ALA A 205 -15.17 -23.85 32.88
N GLN A 206 -16.46 -23.50 32.98
CA GLN A 206 -17.51 -24.44 33.36
C GLN A 206 -18.03 -25.32 32.21
N LEU A 207 -17.79 -24.91 30.94
CA LEU A 207 -18.29 -25.62 29.76
C LEU A 207 -17.84 -27.07 29.69
N ARG A 208 -16.54 -27.34 30.01
CA ARG A 208 -16.01 -28.70 29.96
C ARG A 208 -16.78 -29.65 30.92
N ALA A 209 -17.10 -29.19 32.10
CA ALA A 209 -17.85 -29.98 33.08
C ALA A 209 -19.30 -30.19 32.66
N LEU A 210 -19.94 -29.18 32.05
CA LEU A 210 -21.30 -29.27 31.51
C LEU A 210 -21.35 -30.18 30.28
N THR A 211 -20.36 -30.16 29.42
CA THR A 211 -20.24 -31.05 28.26
C THR A 211 -20.04 -32.49 28.69
N ASN A 212 -19.16 -32.74 29.68
CA ASN A 212 -18.93 -34.09 30.23
C ASN A 212 -20.15 -34.64 30.94
N ALA A 213 -20.99 -33.78 31.50
CA ALA A 213 -22.26 -34.16 32.11
C ALA A 213 -23.41 -34.33 31.07
N GLY A 214 -23.14 -34.17 29.78
CA GLY A 214 -24.14 -34.30 28.71
C GLY A 214 -25.23 -33.22 28.70
N LEU A 215 -25.04 -32.11 29.44
CA LEU A 215 -26.04 -31.06 29.59
C LEU A 215 -25.94 -29.98 28.46
N VAL A 216 -24.77 -29.82 27.85
CA VAL A 216 -24.53 -28.94 26.74
C VAL A 216 -23.67 -29.63 25.69
N ARG A 217 -23.79 -29.23 24.42
CA ARG A 217 -22.91 -29.61 23.31
C ARG A 217 -22.21 -28.38 22.77
N VAL A 218 -20.93 -28.52 22.46
CA VAL A 218 -20.14 -27.47 21.84
C VAL A 218 -19.91 -27.87 20.40
N GLU A 219 -20.42 -27.05 19.48
CA GLU A 219 -20.30 -27.24 18.03
C GLU A 219 -19.39 -26.17 17.44
N GLN A 220 -18.61 -26.55 16.43
CA GLN A 220 -17.93 -25.59 15.58
C GLN A 220 -18.79 -25.39 14.32
N ARG A 221 -19.30 -24.19 14.13
CA ARG A 221 -20.08 -23.84 12.95
C ARG A 221 -19.28 -22.85 12.09
N PRO A 222 -19.34 -22.97 10.75
CA PRO A 222 -18.79 -21.94 9.87
C PRO A 222 -19.46 -20.61 10.16
N ILE A 223 -18.69 -19.54 10.27
CA ILE A 223 -19.25 -18.18 10.32
C ILE A 223 -19.75 -17.87 8.91
N PRO A 224 -21.03 -17.57 8.70
CA PRO A 224 -21.50 -17.08 7.42
C PRO A 224 -20.69 -15.86 7.03
N LEU A 225 -20.07 -15.87 5.85
CA LEU A 225 -19.21 -14.80 5.38
C LEU A 225 -19.93 -13.44 5.27
N SER A 226 -21.25 -13.45 5.20
CA SER A 226 -22.13 -12.27 5.23
C SER A 226 -22.15 -11.54 6.58
N LYS A 227 -21.85 -12.23 7.70
CA LYS A 227 -21.82 -11.60 9.04
C LYS A 227 -20.40 -11.29 9.54
N ALA A 228 -19.35 -11.72 8.86
CA ALA A 228 -17.95 -11.52 9.28
C ALA A 228 -17.42 -10.09 9.06
N GLY A 229 -18.22 -9.17 8.60
CA GLY A 229 -17.86 -7.76 8.38
C GLY A 229 -18.84 -6.74 8.93
N ALA A 230 -19.87 -7.21 9.69
CA ALA A 230 -20.91 -6.30 10.21
C ALA A 230 -20.73 -5.91 11.69
N ASP A 231 -19.91 -6.63 12.45
CA ASP A 231 -19.90 -6.53 13.92
C ASP A 231 -18.56 -6.15 14.58
N ASP A 232 -17.53 -5.66 13.86
CA ASP A 232 -16.36 -5.10 14.52
C ASP A 232 -15.95 -3.75 13.94
N GLN A 233 -16.38 -2.74 14.62
CA GLN A 233 -15.78 -1.44 14.91
C GLN A 233 -14.58 -1.03 14.06
N VAL A 234 -14.84 -0.51 12.88
CA VAL A 234 -14.15 0.70 12.46
C VAL A 234 -14.96 1.86 13.07
N GLY A 235 -14.52 2.33 14.23
CA GLY A 235 -15.01 3.50 14.94
C GLY A 235 -16.52 3.51 15.20
N ALA A 236 -16.91 3.86 16.42
CA ALA A 236 -18.29 4.17 16.77
C ALA A 236 -19.00 4.90 15.61
N PRO A 237 -20.31 4.70 15.40
CA PRO A 237 -21.00 5.30 14.28
C PRO A 237 -20.65 6.78 14.24
N ALA A 238 -19.75 7.13 13.30
CA ALA A 238 -19.59 8.53 12.93
C ALA A 238 -21.03 8.95 12.67
N ALA A 239 -21.52 9.82 13.51
CA ALA A 239 -22.88 10.33 13.48
C ALA A 239 -23.22 10.49 12.02
N ARG A 240 -24.31 9.86 11.57
CA ARG A 240 -24.78 9.83 10.19
C ARG A 240 -24.58 11.21 9.59
N VAL A 241 -23.38 11.46 9.01
CA VAL A 241 -23.10 12.66 8.25
C VAL A 241 -23.81 12.46 6.92
N GLY A 242 -25.08 12.84 6.94
CA GLY A 242 -25.83 13.36 5.84
C GLY A 242 -25.74 12.60 4.51
N ALA A 243 -26.29 11.38 4.45
CA ALA A 243 -27.10 10.99 3.34
C ALA A 243 -28.38 10.43 3.95
N LYS A 244 -29.43 11.21 3.99
CA LYS A 244 -30.77 10.72 4.30
C LYS A 244 -31.06 9.64 3.26
N ALA A 245 -31.35 8.43 3.71
CA ALA A 245 -31.90 7.39 2.85
C ALA A 245 -33.14 8.00 2.15
N GLY A 246 -33.03 8.25 0.84
CA GLY A 246 -34.07 8.87 0.06
C GLY A 246 -33.67 10.14 -0.73
N GLU A 247 -32.44 10.67 -0.58
CA GLU A 247 -32.01 11.79 -1.43
C GLU A 247 -31.76 11.30 -2.86
N CYS A 248 -32.51 11.88 -3.80
CA CYS A 248 -32.30 11.68 -5.23
C CYS A 248 -30.86 12.09 -5.59
N PRO A 249 -30.12 11.29 -6.40
CA PRO A 249 -28.77 11.65 -6.79
C PRO A 249 -28.75 13.05 -7.43
N PRO A 250 -27.74 13.88 -7.14
CA PRO A 250 -27.67 15.24 -7.67
C PRO A 250 -27.76 15.22 -9.21
N THR A 251 -28.46 16.18 -9.78
CA THR A 251 -28.54 16.33 -11.24
C THR A 251 -27.13 16.56 -11.81
N PRO A 252 -26.68 15.76 -12.80
CA PRO A 252 -25.37 15.93 -13.40
C PRO A 252 -25.27 17.29 -14.12
N THR A 253 -24.10 17.93 -14.03
CA THR A 253 -23.78 19.06 -14.92
C THR A 253 -23.73 18.60 -16.38
N ALA A 254 -23.78 19.53 -17.32
CA ALA A 254 -23.71 19.21 -18.77
C ALA A 254 -22.45 18.39 -19.10
N GLY A 255 -21.28 18.77 -18.55
CA GLY A 255 -20.02 18.04 -18.71
C GLY A 255 -20.06 16.64 -18.11
N GLN A 256 -20.61 16.50 -16.91
CA GLN A 256 -20.79 15.18 -16.27
C GLN A 256 -21.73 14.29 -17.08
N ALA A 257 -22.87 14.84 -17.54
CA ALA A 257 -23.83 14.10 -18.34
C ALA A 257 -23.23 13.63 -19.67
N HIS A 258 -22.42 14.47 -20.32
CA HIS A 258 -21.67 14.08 -21.53
C HIS A 258 -20.68 12.94 -21.21
N ALA A 259 -19.84 13.09 -20.19
CA ALA A 259 -18.86 12.07 -19.83
C ALA A 259 -19.52 10.73 -19.44
N ILE A 260 -20.61 10.77 -18.69
CA ILE A 260 -21.39 9.58 -18.32
C ILE A 260 -21.90 8.85 -19.56
N ARG A 261 -22.53 9.58 -20.51
CA ARG A 261 -23.04 8.98 -21.77
C ARG A 261 -21.92 8.32 -22.57
N GLU A 262 -20.83 9.04 -22.84
CA GLU A 262 -19.69 8.52 -23.62
C GLU A 262 -19.10 7.22 -23.01
N ILE A 263 -18.99 7.17 -21.67
CA ILE A 263 -18.44 5.98 -20.99
C ILE A 263 -19.47 4.84 -21.01
N ILE A 264 -20.75 5.11 -20.73
CA ILE A 264 -21.82 4.11 -20.74
C ILE A 264 -21.99 3.53 -22.14
N ASP A 265 -21.95 4.36 -23.18
CA ASP A 265 -22.04 3.91 -24.56
C ASP A 265 -20.91 2.95 -24.98
N ALA A 266 -19.78 2.97 -24.28
CA ALA A 266 -18.69 2.04 -24.51
C ALA A 266 -18.82 0.72 -23.72
N LEU A 267 -19.67 0.69 -22.67
CA LEU A 267 -19.86 -0.52 -21.87
C LEU A 267 -20.40 -1.68 -22.73
N GLY A 268 -19.77 -2.83 -22.60
CA GLY A 268 -20.15 -4.03 -23.33
C GLY A 268 -19.75 -4.06 -24.82
N LYS A 269 -19.15 -3.00 -25.35
CA LYS A 269 -18.67 -2.92 -26.74
C LYS A 269 -17.19 -3.26 -26.92
N GLY A 270 -16.57 -3.84 -25.91
CA GLY A 270 -15.14 -4.17 -25.90
C GLY A 270 -14.32 -3.20 -25.07
N TYR A 271 -13.00 -3.24 -25.27
CA TYR A 271 -12.08 -2.40 -24.53
C TYR A 271 -12.09 -0.93 -24.98
N ALA A 272 -12.19 -0.03 -24.04
CA ALA A 272 -11.95 1.38 -24.21
C ALA A 272 -11.28 1.99 -22.96
N THR A 273 -10.43 3.00 -23.14
CA THR A 273 -9.87 3.76 -22.02
C THR A 273 -10.22 5.23 -22.15
N PHE A 274 -10.74 5.79 -21.07
CA PHE A 274 -11.10 7.20 -20.95
C PHE A 274 -10.15 7.89 -19.95
N LEU A 275 -9.63 9.04 -20.33
CA LEU A 275 -8.98 9.97 -19.43
C LEU A 275 -10.01 11.03 -19.02
N LEU A 276 -10.53 10.94 -17.80
CA LEU A 276 -11.49 11.89 -17.23
C LEU A 276 -10.75 12.98 -16.47
N GLN A 277 -10.45 14.08 -17.16
CA GLN A 277 -9.83 15.25 -16.55
C GLN A 277 -10.90 16.17 -16.00
N GLY A 278 -10.84 16.51 -14.72
CA GLY A 278 -11.82 17.39 -14.12
C GLY A 278 -11.25 18.16 -12.95
N VAL A 279 -11.50 19.46 -12.91
CA VAL A 279 -11.01 20.32 -11.81
C VAL A 279 -11.39 19.77 -10.44
N THR A 280 -10.66 20.17 -9.40
CA THR A 280 -10.97 19.76 -8.03
C THR A 280 -12.40 20.18 -7.66
N GLY A 281 -13.24 19.22 -7.26
CA GLY A 281 -14.66 19.48 -6.98
C GLY A 281 -15.58 19.42 -8.20
N SER A 282 -15.11 18.97 -9.37
CA SER A 282 -15.95 18.77 -10.58
C SER A 282 -16.93 17.59 -10.47
N GLY A 283 -16.87 16.80 -9.39
CA GLY A 283 -17.75 15.66 -9.18
C GLY A 283 -17.38 14.40 -9.95
N LYS A 284 -16.10 14.16 -10.26
CA LYS A 284 -15.62 12.92 -10.89
C LYS A 284 -16.19 11.66 -10.23
N THR A 285 -16.27 11.64 -8.89
CA THR A 285 -16.83 10.51 -8.15
C THR A 285 -18.26 10.21 -8.52
N GLU A 286 -19.11 11.22 -8.79
CA GLU A 286 -20.50 10.99 -9.24
C GLU A 286 -20.55 10.36 -10.63
N VAL A 287 -19.64 10.74 -11.54
CA VAL A 287 -19.48 10.07 -12.84
C VAL A 287 -19.17 8.59 -12.64
N TYR A 288 -18.20 8.26 -11.75
CA TYR A 288 -17.87 6.87 -11.46
C TYR A 288 -19.05 6.09 -10.91
N LEU A 289 -19.75 6.64 -9.91
CA LEU A 289 -20.90 5.97 -9.28
C LEU A 289 -22.00 5.65 -10.29
N ARG A 290 -22.30 6.56 -11.23
CA ARG A 290 -23.31 6.33 -12.28
C ARG A 290 -22.88 5.29 -13.29
N VAL A 291 -21.64 5.37 -13.76
CA VAL A 291 -21.07 4.37 -14.70
C VAL A 291 -21.05 2.97 -14.07
N ILE A 292 -20.67 2.88 -12.79
CA ILE A 292 -20.68 1.62 -12.04
C ILE A 292 -22.11 1.09 -11.88
N ALA A 293 -23.08 1.96 -11.61
CA ALA A 293 -24.47 1.55 -11.49
C ALA A 293 -24.98 0.91 -12.79
N GLU A 294 -24.67 1.48 -13.94
CA GLU A 294 -25.06 0.91 -15.25
C GLU A 294 -24.32 -0.41 -15.51
N ALA A 295 -23.03 -0.50 -15.20
CA ALA A 295 -22.30 -1.76 -15.32
C ALA A 295 -22.90 -2.84 -14.44
N ARG A 296 -23.29 -2.51 -13.20
CA ARG A 296 -23.97 -3.45 -12.27
C ARG A 296 -25.36 -3.85 -12.76
N ALA A 297 -26.13 -2.92 -13.28
CA ALA A 297 -27.45 -3.20 -13.88
C ALA A 297 -27.34 -4.15 -15.08
N ALA A 298 -26.22 -4.07 -15.83
CA ALA A 298 -25.90 -5.03 -16.91
C ALA A 298 -25.27 -6.35 -16.40
N GLY A 299 -25.28 -6.63 -15.09
CA GLY A 299 -24.73 -7.85 -14.50
C GLY A 299 -23.20 -7.92 -14.48
N ARG A 300 -22.51 -6.80 -14.77
CA ARG A 300 -21.05 -6.75 -14.83
C ARG A 300 -20.43 -6.22 -13.55
N GLY A 301 -19.24 -6.71 -13.22
CA GLY A 301 -18.48 -6.30 -12.05
C GLY A 301 -17.73 -4.96 -12.27
N ALA A 302 -17.41 -4.30 -11.16
CA ALA A 302 -16.65 -3.05 -11.15
C ALA A 302 -15.43 -3.14 -10.22
N LEU A 303 -14.32 -2.52 -10.63
CA LEU A 303 -13.12 -2.37 -9.81
C LEU A 303 -12.76 -0.88 -9.72
N VAL A 304 -12.57 -0.38 -8.51
CA VAL A 304 -12.18 1.00 -8.25
C VAL A 304 -10.85 1.02 -7.48
N LEU A 305 -9.85 1.61 -8.10
CA LEU A 305 -8.55 1.84 -7.50
C LEU A 305 -8.43 3.29 -7.05
N VAL A 306 -8.02 3.48 -5.80
CA VAL A 306 -7.77 4.81 -5.23
C VAL A 306 -6.40 4.82 -4.53
N PRO A 307 -5.73 5.97 -4.39
CA PRO A 307 -4.55 6.06 -3.54
C PRO A 307 -4.86 5.60 -2.10
N GLU A 308 -3.93 4.88 -1.46
CA GLU A 308 -4.17 4.27 -0.14
C GLU A 308 -4.65 5.29 0.90
N ILE A 309 -4.08 6.51 0.89
CA ILE A 309 -4.46 7.61 1.78
C ILE A 309 -5.78 8.28 1.40
N ALA A 310 -6.30 8.08 0.19
CA ALA A 310 -7.61 8.56 -0.25
C ALA A 310 -8.74 7.57 0.06
N LEU A 311 -8.39 6.32 0.42
CA LEU A 311 -9.35 5.30 0.82
C LEU A 311 -9.84 5.56 2.26
N THR A 312 -10.58 6.64 2.41
CA THR A 312 -11.13 7.07 3.69
C THR A 312 -12.45 6.36 4.00
N PRO A 313 -12.86 6.27 5.29
CA PRO A 313 -14.19 5.82 5.65
C PRO A 313 -15.31 6.58 4.94
N GLN A 314 -15.10 7.87 4.64
CA GLN A 314 -16.04 8.72 3.92
C GLN A 314 -16.23 8.27 2.47
N LEU A 315 -15.15 7.96 1.75
CA LEU A 315 -15.24 7.44 0.38
C LEU A 315 -15.93 6.07 0.37
N ALA A 316 -15.51 5.15 1.22
CA ALA A 316 -16.15 3.85 1.37
C ALA A 316 -17.64 3.99 1.74
N GLY A 317 -17.98 4.95 2.61
CA GLY A 317 -19.34 5.30 2.99
C GLY A 317 -20.19 5.77 1.80
N ARG A 318 -19.66 6.59 0.90
CA ARG A 318 -20.36 7.03 -0.33
C ARG A 318 -20.70 5.86 -1.25
N PHE A 319 -19.75 4.91 -1.42
CA PHE A 319 -20.01 3.70 -2.21
C PHE A 319 -21.06 2.80 -1.56
N ARG A 320 -20.97 2.58 -0.24
CA ARG A 320 -21.97 1.79 0.50
C ARG A 320 -23.34 2.44 0.51
N ALA A 321 -23.43 3.76 0.62
CA ALA A 321 -24.69 4.48 0.54
C ALA A 321 -25.39 4.30 -0.83
N ARG A 322 -24.60 4.13 -1.91
CA ARG A 322 -25.13 3.96 -3.27
C ARG A 322 -25.44 2.50 -3.63
N PHE A 323 -24.59 1.56 -3.19
CA PHE A 323 -24.62 0.17 -3.63
C PHE A 323 -24.88 -0.84 -2.50
N GLY A 324 -25.09 -0.37 -1.26
CA GLY A 324 -25.34 -1.24 -0.10
C GLY A 324 -24.19 -2.20 0.17
N ASP A 325 -24.53 -3.47 0.35
CA ASP A 325 -23.58 -4.55 0.66
C ASP A 325 -22.86 -5.13 -0.56
N ASP A 326 -23.14 -4.62 -1.78
CA ASP A 326 -22.48 -5.07 -3.02
C ASP A 326 -21.04 -4.52 -3.17
N VAL A 327 -20.46 -3.96 -2.12
CA VAL A 327 -19.14 -3.35 -2.10
C VAL A 327 -18.18 -4.09 -1.16
N ALA A 328 -17.09 -4.60 -1.70
CA ALA A 328 -15.95 -5.12 -0.93
C ALA A 328 -14.81 -4.09 -0.90
N VAL A 329 -14.37 -3.70 0.29
CA VAL A 329 -13.23 -2.78 0.48
C VAL A 329 -11.95 -3.60 0.73
N LEU A 330 -10.85 -3.26 0.02
CA LEU A 330 -9.58 -3.98 0.05
C LEU A 330 -8.41 -3.02 0.26
N HIS A 331 -7.79 -3.02 1.44
CA HIS A 331 -6.59 -2.23 1.73
C HIS A 331 -5.66 -2.92 2.74
N SER A 332 -4.44 -2.41 2.86
CA SER A 332 -3.37 -3.00 3.70
C SER A 332 -3.66 -2.93 5.19
N ALA A 333 -4.43 -1.93 5.66
CA ALA A 333 -4.78 -1.75 7.07
C ALA A 333 -5.90 -2.69 7.56
N LEU A 334 -6.63 -3.36 6.64
CA LEU A 334 -7.61 -4.37 7.03
C LEU A 334 -6.94 -5.57 7.71
N PRO A 335 -7.53 -6.10 8.79
CA PRO A 335 -7.10 -7.37 9.36
C PRO A 335 -7.04 -8.46 8.28
N PRO A 336 -6.04 -9.36 8.32
CA PRO A 336 -5.89 -10.38 7.28
C PRO A 336 -7.15 -11.25 7.06
N ARG A 337 -7.91 -11.53 8.12
CA ARG A 337 -9.16 -12.31 8.05
C ARG A 337 -10.26 -11.59 7.28
N GLU A 338 -10.45 -10.30 7.53
CA GLU A 338 -11.47 -9.48 6.86
C GLU A 338 -11.11 -9.29 5.38
N ARG A 339 -9.83 -9.04 5.08
CA ARG A 339 -9.35 -8.95 3.71
C ARG A 339 -9.56 -10.25 2.94
N LEU A 340 -9.34 -11.41 3.57
CA LEU A 340 -9.61 -12.71 2.99
C LEU A 340 -11.11 -12.91 2.76
N ALA A 341 -11.96 -12.54 3.72
CA ALA A 341 -13.41 -12.64 3.59
C ALA A 341 -13.93 -11.77 2.42
N ALA A 342 -13.51 -10.52 2.34
CA ALA A 342 -13.85 -9.61 1.25
C ALA A 342 -13.41 -10.17 -0.11
N TRP A 343 -12.19 -10.70 -0.20
CA TRP A 343 -11.65 -11.31 -1.40
C TRP A 343 -12.45 -12.53 -1.86
N ARG A 344 -12.88 -13.40 -0.90
CA ARG A 344 -13.71 -14.58 -1.17
C ARG A 344 -15.10 -14.20 -1.66
N ARG A 345 -15.74 -13.21 -1.06
CA ARG A 345 -17.05 -12.71 -1.50
C ARG A 345 -17.01 -12.25 -2.96
N LEU A 346 -15.95 -11.51 -3.38
CA LEU A 346 -15.73 -11.12 -4.77
C LEU A 346 -15.57 -12.36 -5.68
N ARG A 347 -14.75 -13.33 -5.26
CA ARG A 347 -14.48 -14.53 -6.04
C ARG A 347 -15.73 -15.40 -6.24
N LEU A 348 -16.57 -15.51 -5.22
CA LEU A 348 -17.83 -16.23 -5.29
C LEU A 348 -18.90 -15.46 -6.07
N GLY A 349 -18.72 -14.18 -6.32
CA GLY A 349 -19.70 -13.31 -6.97
C GLY A 349 -20.83 -12.85 -6.03
N GLU A 350 -20.64 -12.98 -4.71
CA GLU A 350 -21.57 -12.50 -3.69
C GLU A 350 -21.61 -10.96 -3.66
N VAL A 351 -20.53 -10.31 -4.11
CA VAL A 351 -20.42 -8.88 -4.30
C VAL A 351 -19.76 -8.58 -5.65
N GLY A 352 -20.21 -7.53 -6.30
CA GLY A 352 -19.76 -7.20 -7.65
C GLY A 352 -18.82 -5.99 -7.74
N ILE A 353 -18.62 -5.25 -6.67
CA ILE A 353 -17.80 -4.03 -6.65
C ILE A 353 -16.62 -4.23 -5.71
N ALA A 354 -15.39 -4.09 -6.24
CA ALA A 354 -14.18 -4.01 -5.44
C ALA A 354 -13.71 -2.55 -5.37
N LEU A 355 -13.54 -2.01 -4.17
CA LEU A 355 -12.95 -0.70 -3.90
C LEU A 355 -11.65 -0.90 -3.11
N GLY A 356 -10.52 -0.38 -3.59
CA GLY A 356 -9.29 -0.59 -2.85
C GLY A 356 -8.09 0.20 -3.33
N ALA A 357 -6.98 0.01 -2.62
CA ALA A 357 -5.69 0.58 -2.98
C ALA A 357 -5.05 -0.22 -4.15
N ARG A 358 -3.85 0.15 -4.54
CA ARG A 358 -3.07 -0.45 -5.64
C ARG A 358 -3.20 -1.96 -5.77
N SER A 359 -3.09 -2.70 -4.66
CA SER A 359 -3.15 -4.17 -4.66
C SER A 359 -4.52 -4.74 -5.04
N ALA A 360 -5.59 -3.95 -4.96
CA ALA A 360 -6.92 -4.36 -5.38
C ALA A 360 -7.00 -4.60 -6.90
N VAL A 361 -5.99 -4.20 -7.67
CA VAL A 361 -5.88 -4.55 -9.09
C VAL A 361 -5.92 -6.07 -9.34
N PHE A 362 -5.60 -6.88 -8.34
CA PHE A 362 -5.70 -8.35 -8.38
C PHE A 362 -7.00 -8.91 -7.77
N ALA A 363 -7.95 -8.08 -7.37
CA ALA A 363 -9.21 -8.54 -6.80
C ALA A 363 -9.99 -9.42 -7.80
N PRO A 364 -10.54 -10.57 -7.40
CA PRO A 364 -11.18 -11.52 -8.30
C PRO A 364 -12.63 -11.11 -8.62
N VAL A 365 -12.79 -9.92 -9.20
CA VAL A 365 -14.08 -9.41 -9.66
C VAL A 365 -14.53 -10.20 -10.87
N ARG A 366 -15.72 -10.81 -10.80
CA ARG A 366 -16.33 -11.56 -11.89
C ARG A 366 -16.91 -10.62 -12.95
N GLU A 367 -16.90 -11.06 -14.20
CA GLU A 367 -17.51 -10.35 -15.34
C GLU A 367 -17.16 -8.85 -15.34
N LEU A 368 -15.87 -8.53 -15.22
CA LEU A 368 -15.39 -7.14 -15.10
C LEU A 368 -15.87 -6.32 -16.29
N GLY A 369 -16.71 -5.30 -16.04
CA GLY A 369 -17.25 -4.39 -17.05
C GLY A 369 -16.61 -3.00 -17.02
N VAL A 370 -16.27 -2.52 -15.83
CA VAL A 370 -15.65 -1.19 -15.66
C VAL A 370 -14.55 -1.23 -14.61
N LEU A 371 -13.49 -0.50 -14.89
CA LEU A 371 -12.35 -0.32 -14.02
C LEU A 371 -12.04 1.18 -13.90
N VAL A 372 -12.10 1.70 -12.69
CA VAL A 372 -11.83 3.11 -12.38
C VAL A 372 -10.50 3.23 -11.64
N VAL A 373 -9.67 4.19 -12.03
CA VAL A 373 -8.47 4.60 -11.28
C VAL A 373 -8.63 6.08 -10.96
N ASP A 374 -8.97 6.39 -9.73
CA ASP A 374 -9.07 7.78 -9.26
C ASP A 374 -7.70 8.33 -8.87
N GLU A 375 -7.47 9.63 -9.09
CA GLU A 375 -6.17 10.27 -8.91
C GLU A 375 -5.04 9.48 -9.61
N GLU A 376 -5.24 9.14 -10.90
CA GLU A 376 -4.38 8.22 -11.68
C GLU A 376 -2.89 8.61 -11.70
N HIS A 377 -2.62 9.91 -11.50
CA HIS A 377 -1.28 10.49 -11.44
C HIS A 377 -0.53 10.18 -10.13
N ASP A 378 -1.22 9.62 -9.12
CA ASP A 378 -0.64 9.44 -7.79
C ASP A 378 0.53 8.45 -7.81
N PRO A 379 1.73 8.82 -7.31
CA PRO A 379 2.89 7.94 -7.31
C PRO A 379 2.74 6.69 -6.43
N SER A 380 1.75 6.64 -5.51
CA SER A 380 1.49 5.46 -4.67
C SER A 380 0.99 4.25 -5.46
N PHE A 381 0.54 4.44 -6.71
CA PHE A 381 0.22 3.33 -7.60
C PHE A 381 1.45 2.55 -8.06
N LYS A 382 2.68 3.06 -7.91
CA LYS A 382 3.91 2.31 -8.12
C LYS A 382 4.26 1.48 -6.89
N GLN A 383 4.50 0.18 -7.07
CA GLN A 383 5.01 -0.70 -6.01
C GLN A 383 6.52 -0.45 -5.84
N GLU A 384 6.96 -0.19 -4.62
CA GLU A 384 8.37 0.08 -4.33
C GLU A 384 9.13 -1.15 -3.81
N GLU A 385 8.42 -2.12 -3.22
CA GLU A 385 9.00 -3.36 -2.67
C GLU A 385 8.50 -4.59 -3.44
N GLY A 386 9.33 -5.61 -3.55
CA GLY A 386 9.02 -6.80 -4.34
C GLY A 386 8.90 -6.50 -5.84
N VAL A 387 7.86 -7.01 -6.48
CA VAL A 387 7.59 -6.72 -7.90
C VAL A 387 7.15 -5.27 -8.08
N ARG A 388 7.93 -4.50 -8.83
CA ARG A 388 7.74 -3.05 -9.02
C ARG A 388 6.73 -2.72 -10.11
N TYR A 389 5.50 -3.25 -10.00
CA TYR A 389 4.43 -2.93 -10.96
C TYR A 389 3.80 -1.56 -10.68
N HIS A 390 3.13 -0.99 -11.70
CA HIS A 390 2.32 0.22 -11.58
C HIS A 390 0.84 -0.13 -11.63
N GLY A 391 0.08 0.20 -10.58
CA GLY A 391 -1.33 -0.19 -10.44
C GLY A 391 -2.23 0.37 -11.54
N ARG A 392 -2.04 1.63 -11.98
CA ARG A 392 -2.76 2.24 -13.09
C ARG A 392 -2.52 1.45 -14.39
N ASP A 393 -1.27 1.16 -14.72
CA ASP A 393 -0.93 0.48 -15.97
C ASP A 393 -1.42 -0.97 -15.96
N MET A 394 -1.33 -1.64 -14.79
CA MET A 394 -1.96 -2.95 -14.58
C MET A 394 -3.48 -2.90 -14.77
N ALA A 395 -4.12 -1.81 -14.32
CA ALA A 395 -5.56 -1.61 -14.45
C ALA A 395 -5.98 -1.50 -15.93
N VAL A 396 -5.28 -0.68 -16.70
CA VAL A 396 -5.52 -0.52 -18.16
C VAL A 396 -5.35 -1.87 -18.87
N MET A 397 -4.28 -2.60 -18.57
CA MET A 397 -4.03 -3.92 -19.18
C MET A 397 -5.05 -4.97 -18.76
N ARG A 398 -5.53 -4.91 -17.52
CA ARG A 398 -6.60 -5.77 -17.03
C ARG A 398 -7.92 -5.49 -17.75
N ALA A 399 -8.28 -4.22 -17.90
CA ALA A 399 -9.46 -3.82 -18.66
C ALA A 399 -9.37 -4.29 -20.13
N GLN A 400 -8.20 -4.12 -20.77
CA GLN A 400 -7.98 -4.59 -22.13
C GLN A 400 -8.21 -6.10 -22.27
N ARG A 401 -7.69 -6.91 -21.34
CA ARG A 401 -7.83 -8.36 -21.36
C ARG A 401 -9.25 -8.83 -21.05
N ALA A 402 -9.97 -8.08 -20.25
CA ALA A 402 -11.37 -8.38 -19.92
C ALA A 402 -12.38 -7.84 -20.94
N GLY A 403 -11.96 -7.10 -21.97
CA GLY A 403 -12.87 -6.37 -22.85
C GLY A 403 -13.71 -5.34 -22.09
N ALA A 404 -13.16 -4.75 -21.03
CA ALA A 404 -13.83 -3.82 -20.13
C ALA A 404 -13.43 -2.36 -20.42
N VAL A 405 -14.19 -1.43 -19.85
CA VAL A 405 -13.90 0.00 -19.92
C VAL A 405 -13.00 0.40 -18.76
N ALA A 406 -11.91 1.13 -19.05
CA ALA A 406 -11.05 1.77 -18.05
C ALA A 406 -11.33 3.28 -18.00
N VAL A 407 -11.50 3.83 -16.81
CA VAL A 407 -11.67 5.27 -16.56
C VAL A 407 -10.55 5.74 -15.64
N LEU A 408 -9.66 6.57 -16.17
CA LEU A 408 -8.56 7.19 -15.45
C LEU A 408 -8.96 8.62 -15.07
N GLY A 409 -9.19 8.87 -13.80
CA GLY A 409 -9.64 10.17 -13.32
C GLY A 409 -8.55 10.96 -12.63
N SER A 410 -8.44 12.24 -12.95
CA SER A 410 -7.52 13.18 -12.31
C SER A 410 -7.94 14.63 -12.53
N ALA A 411 -7.53 15.51 -11.61
CA ALA A 411 -7.57 16.95 -11.86
C ALA A 411 -6.35 17.40 -12.67
N THR A 412 -5.23 16.74 -12.44
CA THR A 412 -3.93 17.00 -13.04
C THR A 412 -3.34 15.69 -13.57
N PRO A 413 -3.85 15.18 -14.71
CA PRO A 413 -3.40 13.92 -15.28
C PRO A 413 -1.88 13.82 -15.39
N SER A 414 -1.36 12.59 -15.30
CA SER A 414 0.06 12.35 -15.58
C SER A 414 0.38 12.64 -17.05
N LEU A 415 1.61 13.08 -17.31
CA LEU A 415 2.01 13.40 -18.69
C LEU A 415 1.99 12.15 -19.60
N GLU A 416 2.18 10.97 -19.06
CA GLU A 416 2.00 9.70 -19.79
C GLU A 416 0.55 9.49 -20.21
N SER A 417 -0.41 9.70 -19.31
CA SER A 417 -1.85 9.56 -19.63
C SER A 417 -2.29 10.65 -20.59
N ARG A 418 -1.83 11.89 -20.41
CA ARG A 418 -2.11 13.00 -21.31
C ARG A 418 -1.57 12.73 -22.73
N ARG A 419 -0.31 12.26 -22.83
CA ARG A 419 0.28 11.88 -24.12
C ARG A 419 -0.44 10.74 -24.80
N ASN A 420 -0.92 9.73 -24.04
CA ASN A 420 -1.73 8.66 -24.62
C ASN A 420 -3.09 9.16 -25.14
N ALA A 421 -3.67 10.19 -24.50
CA ALA A 421 -4.87 10.85 -25.01
C ALA A 421 -4.58 11.64 -26.30
N GLU A 422 -3.48 12.37 -26.40
CA GLU A 422 -3.05 13.08 -27.63
C GLU A 422 -2.81 12.12 -28.81
N LEU A 423 -2.27 10.92 -28.50
CA LEU A 423 -2.05 9.87 -29.49
C LEU A 423 -3.34 9.10 -29.87
N GLY A 424 -4.50 9.48 -29.32
CA GLY A 424 -5.78 8.82 -29.57
C GLY A 424 -5.92 7.42 -28.95
N ARG A 425 -4.98 7.01 -28.06
CA ARG A 425 -5.05 5.74 -27.35
C ARG A 425 -6.06 5.76 -26.21
N PHE A 426 -6.25 6.93 -25.60
CA PHE A 426 -7.25 7.20 -24.58
C PHE A 426 -8.22 8.25 -25.11
N ARG A 427 -9.52 8.08 -24.83
CA ARG A 427 -10.52 9.11 -25.14
C ARG A 427 -10.48 10.16 -24.02
N HIS A 428 -10.30 11.43 -24.38
CA HIS A 428 -10.19 12.52 -23.42
C HIS A 428 -11.55 13.14 -23.14
N LEU A 429 -11.96 13.16 -21.87
CA LEU A 429 -13.19 13.76 -21.37
C LEU A 429 -12.85 14.84 -20.37
N LEU A 430 -13.46 16.02 -20.53
CA LEU A 430 -13.21 17.19 -19.71
C LEU A 430 -14.41 17.54 -18.83
N LEU A 431 -14.15 17.81 -17.56
CA LEU A 431 -15.09 18.41 -16.61
C LEU A 431 -14.53 19.76 -16.15
N PRO A 432 -14.76 20.83 -16.93
CA PRO A 432 -14.09 22.11 -16.68
C PRO A 432 -14.67 22.87 -15.51
N GLU A 433 -15.90 22.55 -15.10
CA GLU A 433 -16.63 23.27 -14.06
C GLU A 433 -16.68 22.50 -12.76
N ARG A 434 -16.70 23.21 -11.64
CA ARG A 434 -17.02 22.63 -10.33
C ARG A 434 -18.51 22.25 -10.27
N ALA A 435 -18.82 21.15 -9.58
CA ALA A 435 -20.22 20.73 -9.35
C ALA A 435 -21.01 21.76 -8.52
N THR A 436 -20.33 22.55 -7.70
CA THR A 436 -20.89 23.71 -7.00
C THR A 436 -20.33 24.97 -7.65
N PRO A 437 -21.16 26.02 -7.87
CA PRO A 437 -20.75 27.24 -8.58
C PRO A 437 -19.81 28.10 -7.72
N ARG A 438 -18.58 27.64 -7.53
CA ARG A 438 -17.53 28.34 -6.78
C ARG A 438 -16.26 28.41 -7.63
N THR A 439 -15.63 29.57 -7.65
CA THR A 439 -14.32 29.76 -8.31
C THR A 439 -13.20 29.04 -7.57
N LEU A 440 -12.15 28.68 -8.29
CA LEU A 440 -10.91 28.24 -7.65
C LEU A 440 -10.32 29.39 -6.82
N PRO A 441 -9.68 29.11 -5.67
CA PRO A 441 -9.10 30.17 -4.85
C PRO A 441 -7.94 30.84 -5.61
N PRO A 442 -7.82 32.18 -5.53
CA PRO A 442 -6.68 32.90 -6.11
C PRO A 442 -5.38 32.41 -5.47
N VAL A 443 -4.36 32.23 -6.31
CA VAL A 443 -3.01 31.84 -5.89
C VAL A 443 -2.08 33.05 -6.02
N GLU A 444 -1.58 33.51 -4.89
CA GLU A 444 -0.60 34.60 -4.82
C GLU A 444 0.81 34.02 -4.70
N ILE A 445 1.74 34.52 -5.52
CA ILE A 445 3.14 34.10 -5.48
C ILE A 445 3.96 35.19 -4.78
N VAL A 446 4.60 34.81 -3.67
CA VAL A 446 5.54 35.68 -2.94
C VAL A 446 6.97 35.33 -3.34
N ASP A 447 7.64 36.28 -3.97
CA ASP A 447 9.06 36.17 -4.35
C ASP A 447 9.93 36.37 -3.10
N LEU A 448 10.52 35.30 -2.60
CA LEU A 448 11.41 35.31 -1.43
C LEU A 448 12.73 36.08 -1.63
N ARG A 449 13.08 36.40 -2.87
CA ARG A 449 14.26 37.24 -3.18
C ARG A 449 13.96 38.70 -2.84
N ARG A 450 12.68 39.12 -2.93
CA ARG A 450 12.18 40.49 -2.66
C ARG A 450 11.58 40.61 -1.25
N HIS A 451 10.92 39.54 -0.83
CA HIS A 451 10.29 39.43 0.51
C HIS A 451 10.93 38.28 1.28
N PRO A 452 12.19 38.45 1.76
CA PRO A 452 12.88 37.37 2.47
C PRO A 452 12.09 36.96 3.72
N PRO A 453 12.22 35.69 4.13
CA PRO A 453 11.64 35.23 5.39
C PRO A 453 12.18 36.03 6.54
N GLY A 454 11.39 36.18 7.61
CA GLY A 454 11.79 36.79 8.87
C GLY A 454 13.04 36.14 9.51
N PRO A 455 13.45 36.58 10.70
CA PRO A 455 14.65 36.06 11.38
C PRO A 455 14.64 34.55 11.61
N ASP A 456 13.46 33.95 11.74
CA ASP A 456 13.20 32.52 11.87
C ASP A 456 13.47 31.72 10.56
N GLY A 457 13.57 32.43 9.44
CA GLY A 457 13.81 31.86 8.12
C GLY A 457 12.64 31.08 7.55
N LEU A 458 11.41 31.21 8.09
CA LEU A 458 10.23 30.40 7.73
C LEU A 458 9.20 31.19 6.92
N LEU A 459 8.56 32.20 7.53
CA LEU A 459 7.48 32.96 6.91
C LEU A 459 8.00 34.28 6.33
N SER A 460 7.60 34.57 5.09
CA SER A 460 7.71 35.93 4.54
C SER A 460 6.68 36.85 5.22
N THR A 461 6.95 38.15 5.28
CA THR A 461 6.04 39.14 5.86
C THR A 461 4.62 39.02 5.30
N PRO A 462 4.37 38.93 3.96
CA PRO A 462 3.02 38.80 3.42
C PRO A 462 2.30 37.52 3.91
N LEU A 463 3.00 36.39 4.06
CA LEU A 463 2.38 35.16 4.56
C LEU A 463 2.12 35.26 6.06
N ALA A 464 3.02 35.80 6.85
CA ALA A 464 2.84 35.98 8.29
C ALA A 464 1.64 36.91 8.60
N GLU A 465 1.51 38.01 7.88
CA GLU A 465 0.37 38.93 7.98
C GLU A 465 -0.94 38.26 7.61
N ALA A 466 -0.95 37.45 6.53
CA ALA A 466 -2.14 36.70 6.12
C ALA A 466 -2.57 35.66 7.15
N VAL A 467 -1.61 34.95 7.79
CA VAL A 467 -1.90 34.02 8.90
C VAL A 467 -2.47 34.75 10.09
N ALA A 468 -1.88 35.86 10.50
CA ALA A 468 -2.37 36.68 11.62
C ALA A 468 -3.80 37.21 11.36
N ALA A 469 -4.06 37.72 10.16
CA ALA A 469 -5.40 38.19 9.76
C ALA A 469 -6.44 37.06 9.78
N ASN A 470 -6.05 35.85 9.29
CA ASN A 470 -6.92 34.68 9.26
C ASN A 470 -7.27 34.20 10.68
N LEU A 471 -6.29 34.19 11.60
CA LEU A 471 -6.49 33.87 13.02
C LEU A 471 -7.42 34.88 13.68
N ALA A 472 -7.21 36.19 13.46
CA ALA A 472 -8.07 37.24 13.98
C ALA A 472 -9.52 37.12 13.48
N ALA A 473 -9.72 36.61 12.31
CA ALA A 473 -11.05 36.31 11.74
C ALA A 473 -11.66 34.96 12.24
N GLY A 474 -10.99 34.26 13.14
CA GLY A 474 -11.43 32.95 13.64
C GLY A 474 -11.49 31.86 12.57
N GLN A 475 -10.60 31.92 11.56
CA GLN A 475 -10.58 31.02 10.42
C GLN A 475 -9.37 30.10 10.46
N GLN A 476 -9.49 28.94 9.82
CA GLN A 476 -8.44 27.91 9.85
C GLN A 476 -7.43 28.11 8.73
N THR A 477 -6.16 27.84 9.05
CA THR A 477 -5.04 27.91 8.11
C THR A 477 -4.37 26.54 7.96
N ILE A 478 -4.01 26.18 6.74
CA ILE A 478 -3.10 25.06 6.44
C ILE A 478 -1.75 25.63 6.02
N LEU A 479 -0.68 25.24 6.73
CA LEU A 479 0.70 25.48 6.29
C LEU A 479 1.29 24.21 5.73
N PHE A 480 1.49 24.23 4.41
CA PHE A 480 1.93 23.07 3.67
C PHE A 480 3.44 23.08 3.47
N LEU A 481 4.10 21.98 3.87
CA LEU A 481 5.52 21.72 3.62
C LEU A 481 5.70 20.46 2.78
N ASN A 482 6.38 20.56 1.65
CA ASN A 482 6.68 19.37 0.85
C ASN A 482 7.95 18.68 1.37
N ARG A 483 7.79 17.83 2.42
CA ARG A 483 8.88 17.02 2.97
C ARG A 483 9.01 15.71 2.19
N ARG A 484 9.75 15.70 1.07
CA ARG A 484 10.22 14.45 0.46
C ARG A 484 11.72 14.53 0.22
N GLY A 485 12.47 13.57 0.82
CA GLY A 485 13.85 13.24 0.50
C GLY A 485 14.90 13.89 1.39
N PHE A 486 15.95 13.10 1.67
CA PHE A 486 17.17 13.53 2.37
C PHE A 486 18.15 14.29 1.44
N SER A 487 17.74 14.60 0.21
CA SER A 487 18.60 15.26 -0.77
C SER A 487 18.68 16.77 -0.48
N THR A 488 19.83 17.22 -0.04
CA THR A 488 20.09 18.65 0.18
C THR A 488 20.41 19.31 -1.14
N VAL A 489 19.58 20.26 -1.55
CA VAL A 489 19.79 21.07 -2.75
C VAL A 489 20.53 22.35 -2.35
N VAL A 490 21.47 22.79 -3.18
CA VAL A 490 22.16 24.07 -3.01
C VAL A 490 21.51 25.10 -3.91
N LEU A 491 20.95 26.15 -3.30
CA LEU A 491 20.21 27.23 -3.97
C LEU A 491 20.82 28.59 -3.60
N CYS A 492 20.87 29.50 -4.56
CA CYS A 492 21.25 30.90 -4.33
C CYS A 492 20.01 31.70 -3.86
N ARG A 493 20.03 32.21 -2.63
CA ARG A 493 18.91 33.03 -2.08
C ARG A 493 18.76 34.37 -2.79
N ALA A 494 19.81 34.87 -3.50
CA ALA A 494 19.73 36.15 -4.20
C ALA A 494 19.04 36.05 -5.56
N CYS A 495 19.27 34.96 -6.34
CA CYS A 495 18.74 34.85 -7.69
C CYS A 495 17.94 33.57 -7.96
N GLY A 496 17.80 32.67 -6.98
CA GLY A 496 17.05 31.42 -7.12
C GLY A 496 17.79 30.31 -7.87
N LEU A 497 19.03 30.54 -8.36
CA LEU A 497 19.76 29.50 -9.11
C LEU A 497 20.00 28.27 -8.25
N VAL A 498 19.70 27.10 -8.84
CA VAL A 498 20.11 25.80 -8.31
C VAL A 498 21.20 25.20 -9.19
N VAL A 499 22.24 24.63 -8.55
CA VAL A 499 23.33 23.99 -9.28
C VAL A 499 22.84 22.72 -9.95
N ARG A 500 22.96 22.65 -11.28
CA ARG A 500 22.52 21.52 -12.12
C ARG A 500 23.68 20.83 -12.78
N CYS A 501 23.56 19.54 -13.04
CA CYS A 501 24.54 18.77 -13.81
C CYS A 501 24.53 19.21 -15.28
N ALA A 502 25.69 19.54 -15.83
CA ALA A 502 25.82 19.94 -17.23
C ALA A 502 25.41 18.83 -18.23
N HIS A 503 25.54 17.56 -17.85
CA HIS A 503 25.24 16.41 -18.74
C HIS A 503 23.81 15.90 -18.66
N CYS A 504 23.12 16.12 -17.52
CA CYS A 504 21.82 15.51 -17.25
C CYS A 504 20.70 16.53 -17.06
N ALA A 505 21.03 17.82 -16.93
CA ALA A 505 20.08 18.91 -16.65
C ALA A 505 19.24 18.76 -15.37
N VAL A 506 19.52 17.75 -14.54
CA VAL A 506 18.91 17.55 -13.21
C VAL A 506 19.74 18.28 -12.14
N SER A 507 19.12 18.65 -11.04
CA SER A 507 19.81 19.26 -9.91
C SER A 507 20.82 18.30 -9.29
N MET A 508 21.96 18.84 -8.85
CA MET A 508 22.99 18.06 -8.14
C MET A 508 22.66 18.01 -6.65
N THR A 509 22.91 16.86 -6.03
CA THR A 509 22.70 16.65 -4.59
C THR A 509 23.98 16.93 -3.82
N TYR A 510 23.88 17.73 -2.76
CA TYR A 510 24.99 17.99 -1.86
C TYR A 510 25.18 16.86 -0.84
N HIS A 511 26.37 16.29 -0.78
CA HIS A 511 26.77 15.26 0.17
C HIS A 511 27.64 15.84 1.28
N ARG A 512 27.07 16.02 2.46
CA ARG A 512 27.73 16.64 3.62
C ARG A 512 29.03 15.95 4.03
N GLY A 513 29.09 14.61 4.00
CA GLY A 513 30.27 13.84 4.40
C GLY A 513 31.46 13.95 3.45
N ARG A 514 31.24 14.42 2.21
CA ARG A 514 32.29 14.57 1.16
C ARG A 514 32.50 16.03 0.76
N ASP A 515 31.65 16.93 1.24
CA ASP A 515 31.58 18.35 0.85
C ASP A 515 31.53 18.56 -0.68
N ARG A 516 30.75 17.74 -1.38
CA ARG A 516 30.63 17.75 -2.85
C ARG A 516 29.20 17.66 -3.33
N LEU A 517 28.97 18.23 -4.52
CA LEU A 517 27.78 18.06 -5.32
C LEU A 517 27.90 16.80 -6.18
N VAL A 518 26.90 15.94 -6.21
CA VAL A 518 26.90 14.68 -6.98
C VAL A 518 25.67 14.59 -7.86
N CYS A 519 25.86 14.27 -9.12
CA CYS A 519 24.78 13.89 -10.03
C CYS A 519 24.49 12.40 -9.92
N HIS A 520 23.31 12.03 -9.46
CA HIS A 520 22.91 10.61 -9.29
C HIS A 520 22.46 9.91 -10.58
N TYR A 521 22.52 10.60 -11.72
CA TYR A 521 22.26 9.99 -13.03
C TYR A 521 23.55 9.52 -13.72
N CYS A 522 24.56 10.36 -13.75
CA CYS A 522 25.81 10.07 -14.45
C CYS A 522 27.02 9.90 -13.52
N GLY A 523 26.89 10.22 -12.24
CA GLY A 523 27.97 10.13 -11.26
C GLY A 523 28.95 11.33 -11.26
N THR A 524 28.75 12.38 -12.06
CA THR A 524 29.58 13.60 -12.05
C THR A 524 29.63 14.20 -10.65
N GLN A 525 30.82 14.57 -10.19
CA GLN A 525 31.04 15.19 -8.88
C GLN A 525 31.74 16.56 -9.06
N GLU A 526 31.23 17.57 -8.36
CA GLU A 526 31.79 18.94 -8.40
C GLU A 526 31.90 19.50 -6.98
N SER A 527 32.79 20.44 -6.77
CA SER A 527 32.85 21.22 -5.52
C SER A 527 31.71 22.21 -5.47
N VAL A 528 31.23 22.56 -4.27
CA VAL A 528 30.26 23.65 -4.11
C VAL A 528 30.95 24.96 -4.51
N PRO A 529 30.42 25.71 -5.51
CA PRO A 529 31.00 26.98 -5.89
C PRO A 529 31.01 27.97 -4.71
N ALA A 530 32.07 28.71 -4.51
CA ALA A 530 32.16 29.76 -3.46
C ALA A 530 31.20 30.92 -3.75
N LEU A 531 31.04 31.24 -5.04
CA LEU A 531 30.12 32.27 -5.52
C LEU A 531 29.08 31.66 -6.46
N CYS A 532 27.88 32.22 -6.44
CA CYS A 532 26.83 31.80 -7.37
C CYS A 532 27.31 31.96 -8.83
N PRO A 533 27.20 30.91 -9.67
CA PRO A 533 27.62 30.99 -11.07
C PRO A 533 26.86 32.06 -11.88
N ALA A 534 25.61 32.37 -11.52
CA ALA A 534 24.76 33.34 -12.24
C ALA A 534 24.95 34.78 -11.73
N CYS A 535 24.74 35.05 -10.46
CA CYS A 535 24.73 36.41 -9.90
C CYS A 535 26.05 36.81 -9.21
N ARG A 536 27.04 35.90 -9.12
CA ARG A 536 28.36 36.12 -8.51
C ARG A 536 28.33 36.50 -7.02
N LEU A 537 27.18 36.39 -6.34
CA LEU A 537 27.05 36.66 -4.90
C LEU A 537 27.35 35.41 -4.07
N PRO A 538 27.90 35.53 -2.84
CA PRO A 538 28.14 34.43 -1.90
C PRO A 538 26.86 34.07 -1.11
N LYS A 539 25.79 33.76 -1.85
CA LYS A 539 24.43 33.51 -1.28
C LYS A 539 23.92 32.09 -1.58
N LEU A 540 24.87 31.17 -1.85
CA LEU A 540 24.55 29.75 -2.01
C LEU A 540 24.29 29.10 -0.64
N GLU A 541 23.11 28.55 -0.44
CA GLU A 541 22.69 27.93 0.80
C GLU A 541 22.06 26.56 0.56
N ARG A 542 22.08 25.74 1.60
CA ARG A 542 21.49 24.41 1.63
C ARG A 542 20.04 24.52 2.09
N LEU A 543 19.10 24.13 1.26
CA LEU A 543 17.67 24.09 1.63
C LEU A 543 17.32 22.81 2.37
N GLY A 544 16.55 22.93 3.46
CA GLY A 544 15.99 21.79 4.17
C GLY A 544 15.45 22.17 5.56
N MET A 545 14.14 22.04 5.77
CA MET A 545 13.51 22.24 7.06
C MET A 545 12.54 21.07 7.34
N GLY A 546 12.56 20.55 8.58
CA GLY A 546 11.64 19.50 9.03
C GLY A 546 10.32 20.06 9.56
N THR A 547 9.24 19.28 9.49
CA THR A 547 7.90 19.66 10.00
C THR A 547 7.89 19.97 11.48
N GLU A 548 8.71 19.30 12.30
CA GLU A 548 8.87 19.56 13.74
C GLU A 548 9.38 20.98 14.01
N ARG A 549 10.40 21.38 13.25
CA ARG A 549 10.94 22.74 13.37
C ARG A 549 9.93 23.79 12.92
N VAL A 550 9.19 23.51 11.84
CA VAL A 550 8.11 24.39 11.36
C VAL A 550 7.05 24.55 12.44
N GLU A 551 6.57 23.45 13.03
CA GLU A 551 5.58 23.48 14.11
C GLU A 551 6.06 24.31 15.31
N ALA A 552 7.31 24.13 15.75
CA ALA A 552 7.90 24.88 16.86
C ALA A 552 7.96 26.38 16.57
N LEU A 553 8.43 26.79 15.39
CA LEU A 553 8.51 28.20 14.99
C LEU A 553 7.13 28.85 14.85
N ILE A 554 6.13 28.13 14.36
CA ILE A 554 4.75 28.64 14.26
C ILE A 554 4.15 28.84 15.64
N ARG A 555 4.40 27.96 16.62
CA ARG A 555 3.95 28.14 18.01
C ARG A 555 4.64 29.30 18.69
N GLU A 556 5.91 29.54 18.39
CA GLU A 556 6.64 30.70 18.90
C GLU A 556 6.09 32.02 18.33
N GLN A 557 5.80 32.06 17.02
CA GLN A 557 5.31 33.24 16.33
C GLN A 557 3.83 33.55 16.63
N PHE A 558 3.01 32.51 16.88
CA PHE A 558 1.57 32.63 17.17
C PHE A 558 1.22 31.85 18.45
N PRO A 559 1.59 32.36 19.64
CA PRO A 559 1.46 31.61 20.90
C PRO A 559 0.02 31.30 21.31
N ASP A 560 -0.94 32.10 20.86
CA ASP A 560 -2.37 31.93 21.16
C ASP A 560 -3.08 30.97 20.19
N ALA A 561 -2.41 30.53 19.11
CA ALA A 561 -3.00 29.66 18.12
C ALA A 561 -2.93 28.19 18.53
N ARG A 562 -4.01 27.45 18.30
CA ARG A 562 -4.06 25.98 18.46
C ARG A 562 -3.42 25.32 17.25
N VAL A 563 -2.13 24.98 17.35
CA VAL A 563 -1.33 24.42 16.27
C VAL A 563 -1.27 22.89 16.36
N ALA A 564 -1.59 22.20 15.27
CA ALA A 564 -1.41 20.76 15.13
C ALA A 564 -0.51 20.41 13.96
N ARG A 565 0.10 19.21 14.02
CA ARG A 565 0.96 18.66 12.96
C ARG A 565 0.40 17.35 12.42
N LEU A 566 0.44 17.22 11.10
CA LEU A 566 0.02 15.99 10.40
C LEU A 566 1.05 15.57 9.35
N ASP A 567 1.86 14.58 9.68
CA ASP A 567 2.81 13.94 8.78
C ASP A 567 2.83 12.41 8.97
N ARG A 568 3.70 11.68 8.23
CA ARG A 568 3.79 10.22 8.35
C ARG A 568 4.24 9.74 9.71
N ASP A 569 5.09 10.52 10.37
CA ASP A 569 5.67 10.14 11.66
C ASP A 569 4.59 10.25 12.76
N THR A 570 3.76 11.31 12.71
CA THR A 570 2.65 11.52 13.64
C THR A 570 1.44 10.63 13.33
N ALA A 571 1.13 10.38 12.06
CA ALA A 571 0.00 9.52 11.69
C ALA A 571 0.17 8.04 12.09
N GLY A 572 1.42 7.59 12.29
CA GLY A 572 1.76 6.24 12.78
C GLY A 572 1.96 6.14 14.29
N ALA A 573 2.03 7.26 15.02
CA ALA A 573 2.22 7.29 16.46
C ALA A 573 0.89 6.99 17.17
N SER A 574 0.83 5.91 17.95
CA SER A 574 -0.22 5.71 18.94
C SER A 574 0.13 6.54 20.16
N ALA A 575 -0.83 7.29 20.68
CA ALA A 575 -0.74 7.78 22.05
C ALA A 575 -0.49 6.58 22.98
N ALA A 576 0.43 6.74 23.93
CA ALA A 576 0.88 5.66 24.80
C ALA A 576 -0.32 4.92 25.43
N GLY A 577 -0.58 3.69 24.97
CA GLY A 577 -1.59 2.81 25.54
C GLY A 577 -2.72 2.35 24.61
N ALA A 578 -2.83 2.82 23.36
CA ALA A 578 -3.87 2.39 22.44
C ALA A 578 -3.33 1.47 21.33
N PRO A 579 -3.95 0.31 21.03
CA PRO A 579 -3.48 -0.64 20.02
C PRO A 579 -3.86 -0.27 18.58
N GLU A 580 -4.43 0.90 18.29
CA GLU A 580 -4.98 1.24 16.98
C GLU A 580 -4.04 2.10 16.13
N ARG A 581 -3.54 1.54 15.03
CA ARG A 581 -2.88 2.28 13.96
C ARG A 581 -3.90 3.21 13.30
N GLY A 582 -3.70 4.52 13.38
CA GLY A 582 -4.57 5.53 12.75
C GLY A 582 -5.37 6.41 13.73
N GLY A 583 -5.27 6.21 15.03
CA GLY A 583 -5.98 6.99 16.05
C GLY A 583 -5.69 8.50 15.94
N HIS A 584 -4.42 8.88 15.85
CA HIS A 584 -4.00 10.29 15.80
C HIS A 584 -4.46 11.00 14.51
N LEU A 585 -4.43 10.34 13.36
CA LEU A 585 -4.96 10.92 12.12
C LEU A 585 -6.45 11.28 12.26
N ASN A 586 -7.26 10.31 12.73
CA ASN A 586 -8.70 10.52 12.91
C ASN A 586 -9.00 11.60 13.94
N GLU A 587 -8.19 11.71 14.99
CA GLU A 587 -8.30 12.72 16.02
C GLU A 587 -8.02 14.13 15.46
N VAL A 588 -6.92 14.33 14.74
CA VAL A 588 -6.59 15.62 14.10
C VAL A 588 -7.67 16.00 13.08
N LEU A 589 -8.18 15.04 12.27
CA LEU A 589 -9.24 15.30 11.31
C LEU A 589 -10.56 15.71 11.98
N ARG A 590 -10.91 15.05 13.09
CA ARG A 590 -12.09 15.41 13.89
C ARG A 590 -11.94 16.82 14.48
N ALA A 591 -10.78 17.11 15.10
CA ALA A 591 -10.50 18.39 15.71
C ALA A 591 -10.49 19.55 14.69
N MET A 592 -9.94 19.33 13.47
CA MET A 592 -10.05 20.30 12.38
C MET A 592 -11.50 20.59 11.98
N ASN A 593 -12.32 19.54 11.80
CA ASN A 593 -13.73 19.71 11.43
C ASN A 593 -14.56 20.33 12.57
N ALA A 594 -14.19 20.13 13.81
CA ALA A 594 -14.82 20.76 14.99
C ALA A 594 -14.35 22.21 15.24
N GLY A 595 -13.37 22.72 14.47
CA GLY A 595 -12.81 24.05 14.69
C GLY A 595 -11.94 24.16 15.95
N GLU A 596 -11.41 23.02 16.43
CA GLU A 596 -10.54 22.94 17.61
C GLU A 596 -9.07 23.21 17.28
N ILE A 597 -8.70 23.30 15.98
CA ILE A 597 -7.36 23.60 15.48
C ILE A 597 -7.44 24.83 14.59
N ASP A 598 -6.55 25.81 14.81
CA ASP A 598 -6.48 27.05 14.04
C ASP A 598 -5.45 26.94 12.90
N ILE A 599 -4.29 26.34 13.18
CA ILE A 599 -3.23 26.16 12.20
C ILE A 599 -2.85 24.67 12.11
N LEU A 600 -2.99 24.10 10.94
CA LEU A 600 -2.53 22.74 10.64
C LEU A 600 -1.23 22.79 9.81
N VAL A 601 -0.12 22.36 10.41
CA VAL A 601 1.16 22.16 9.72
C VAL A 601 1.18 20.75 9.16
N GLY A 602 1.36 20.61 7.84
CA GLY A 602 1.33 19.26 7.29
C GLY A 602 2.05 19.07 5.96
N THR A 603 2.16 17.79 5.59
CA THR A 603 2.73 17.36 4.32
C THR A 603 1.61 16.86 3.39
N GLN A 604 1.95 16.05 2.39
CA GLN A 604 0.98 15.49 1.42
C GLN A 604 -0.24 14.79 2.06
N MET A 605 -0.18 14.42 3.34
CA MET A 605 -1.32 13.81 4.02
C MET A 605 -2.50 14.79 4.18
N VAL A 606 -2.22 16.09 4.31
CA VAL A 606 -3.26 17.13 4.43
C VAL A 606 -3.96 17.38 3.08
N THR A 607 -3.31 17.06 1.96
CA THR A 607 -3.81 17.39 0.63
C THR A 607 -4.81 16.37 0.08
N LYS A 608 -4.93 15.17 0.68
CA LYS A 608 -5.67 14.05 0.10
C LYS A 608 -6.82 13.57 0.97
N GLY A 609 -7.99 13.37 0.34
CA GLY A 609 -9.12 12.64 0.94
C GLY A 609 -9.93 13.36 2.02
N HIS A 610 -9.55 14.57 2.43
CA HIS A 610 -10.22 15.28 3.52
C HIS A 610 -10.84 16.59 3.04
N ASP A 611 -11.98 16.91 3.57
CA ASP A 611 -12.73 18.14 3.28
C ASP A 611 -12.82 18.98 4.56
N PHE A 612 -12.14 20.13 4.58
CA PHE A 612 -12.10 21.05 5.71
C PHE A 612 -12.86 22.32 5.34
N GLY A 613 -14.12 22.43 5.77
CA GLY A 613 -14.98 23.59 5.46
C GLY A 613 -14.50 24.89 6.09
N GLY A 614 -13.73 24.83 7.19
CA GLY A 614 -13.23 26.01 7.92
C GLY A 614 -11.93 26.60 7.35
N VAL A 615 -11.27 25.93 6.41
CA VAL A 615 -9.98 26.36 5.86
C VAL A 615 -10.16 27.42 4.79
N THR A 616 -9.70 28.63 5.06
CA THR A 616 -9.76 29.78 4.14
C THR A 616 -8.39 30.23 3.66
N LEU A 617 -7.31 29.90 4.40
CA LEU A 617 -5.93 30.21 3.99
C LEU A 617 -5.09 28.94 3.84
N VAL A 618 -4.37 28.85 2.75
CA VAL A 618 -3.32 27.83 2.54
C VAL A 618 -2.01 28.53 2.25
N GLY A 619 -1.02 28.33 3.12
CA GLY A 619 0.36 28.80 2.93
C GLY A 619 1.27 27.65 2.47
N VAL A 620 1.92 27.79 1.32
CA VAL A 620 2.90 26.82 0.85
C VAL A 620 4.30 27.29 1.19
N LEU A 621 5.01 26.45 1.98
CA LEU A 621 6.36 26.73 2.46
C LEU A 621 7.38 26.02 1.56
N GLN A 622 8.31 26.76 0.99
CA GLN A 622 9.50 26.25 0.27
C GLN A 622 9.22 25.13 -0.77
N PRO A 623 8.37 25.34 -1.80
CA PRO A 623 8.17 24.37 -2.86
C PRO A 623 9.45 24.11 -3.67
N ASP A 624 10.43 25.04 -3.61
CA ASP A 624 11.73 24.98 -4.25
C ASP A 624 12.50 23.68 -3.98
N GLN A 625 12.44 23.17 -2.75
CA GLN A 625 13.06 21.88 -2.40
C GLN A 625 12.58 20.75 -3.30
N ALA A 626 11.28 20.68 -3.53
CA ALA A 626 10.67 19.63 -4.31
C ALA A 626 10.85 19.84 -5.82
N MET A 627 10.80 21.09 -6.28
CA MET A 627 11.05 21.43 -7.70
C MET A 627 12.47 21.06 -8.16
N HIS A 628 13.41 21.09 -7.23
CA HIS A 628 14.82 20.85 -7.50
C HIS A 628 15.34 19.51 -6.99
N LEU A 629 14.45 18.54 -6.71
CA LEU A 629 14.88 17.16 -6.50
C LEU A 629 15.59 16.65 -7.77
N PRO A 630 16.60 15.77 -7.64
CA PRO A 630 17.27 15.17 -8.78
C PRO A 630 16.36 14.11 -9.45
N ASP A 631 15.20 14.54 -9.89
CA ASP A 631 14.16 13.73 -10.53
C ASP A 631 13.56 14.52 -11.70
N PHE A 632 13.55 13.94 -12.89
CA PHE A 632 12.97 14.59 -14.07
C PHE A 632 11.45 14.85 -13.93
N ARG A 633 10.77 14.17 -12.98
CA ARG A 633 9.35 14.39 -12.67
C ARG A 633 9.12 15.44 -11.58
N ALA A 634 10.18 16.08 -11.07
CA ALA A 634 10.05 16.99 -9.93
C ALA A 634 9.10 18.15 -10.22
N SER A 635 9.19 18.76 -11.39
CA SER A 635 8.33 19.85 -11.85
C SER A 635 6.85 19.42 -11.92
N GLU A 636 6.57 18.30 -12.58
CA GLU A 636 5.23 17.72 -12.70
C GLU A 636 4.60 17.44 -11.32
N ARG A 637 5.35 16.82 -10.42
CA ARG A 637 4.85 16.51 -9.08
C ARG A 637 4.56 17.75 -8.24
N VAL A 638 5.39 18.77 -8.38
CA VAL A 638 5.16 20.02 -7.64
C VAL A 638 3.92 20.71 -8.17
N PHE A 639 3.75 20.79 -9.49
CA PHE A 639 2.53 21.33 -10.09
C PHE A 639 1.29 20.60 -9.58
N GLN A 640 1.26 19.25 -9.69
CA GLN A 640 0.15 18.42 -9.25
C GLN A 640 -0.17 18.61 -7.76
N LEU A 641 0.87 18.70 -6.95
CA LEU A 641 0.73 18.88 -5.51
C LEU A 641 0.20 20.27 -5.16
N LEU A 642 0.71 21.33 -5.78
CA LEU A 642 0.25 22.69 -5.55
C LEU A 642 -1.20 22.88 -5.96
N GLU A 643 -1.63 22.30 -7.08
CA GLU A 643 -3.03 22.29 -7.51
C GLU A 643 -3.95 21.54 -6.52
N GLN A 644 -3.49 20.42 -5.98
CA GLN A 644 -4.23 19.68 -4.94
C GLN A 644 -4.36 20.49 -3.65
N VAL A 645 -3.28 21.17 -3.24
CA VAL A 645 -3.24 22.00 -2.04
C VAL A 645 -4.11 23.24 -2.23
N ALA A 646 -4.01 23.91 -3.38
CA ALA A 646 -4.83 25.06 -3.73
C ALA A 646 -6.34 24.71 -3.66
N GLY A 647 -6.71 23.55 -4.17
CA GLY A 647 -8.07 23.04 -4.10
C GLY A 647 -8.61 22.78 -2.69
N ARG A 648 -7.83 22.95 -1.61
CA ARG A 648 -8.28 22.78 -0.21
C ARG A 648 -8.85 24.06 0.38
N ALA A 649 -8.40 25.23 -0.06
CA ALA A 649 -8.92 26.51 0.41
C ALA A 649 -10.34 26.79 -0.14
N GLY A 650 -11.20 27.39 0.67
CA GLY A 650 -12.53 27.87 0.23
C GLY A 650 -13.52 26.78 -0.13
N ARG A 651 -13.51 25.65 0.55
CA ARG A 651 -14.52 24.58 0.36
C ARG A 651 -15.79 24.84 1.18
N GLY A 652 -15.72 25.63 2.22
CA GLY A 652 -16.85 26.14 2.99
C GLY A 652 -17.56 27.30 2.27
N ASP A 653 -18.35 28.07 3.01
CA ASP A 653 -19.13 29.20 2.47
C ASP A 653 -18.29 30.48 2.23
N ARG A 654 -17.06 30.50 2.71
CA ARG A 654 -16.14 31.63 2.60
C ARG A 654 -15.14 31.42 1.46
N PRO A 655 -14.74 32.47 0.74
CA PRO A 655 -13.71 32.37 -0.30
C PRO A 655 -12.36 31.98 0.31
N GLY A 656 -11.61 31.14 -0.39
CA GLY A 656 -10.27 30.74 0.02
C GLY A 656 -9.19 31.57 -0.67
N ARG A 657 -8.00 31.62 -0.05
CA ARG A 657 -6.78 32.26 -0.56
C ARG A 657 -5.61 31.30 -0.43
N VAL A 658 -4.71 31.29 -1.40
CA VAL A 658 -3.49 30.49 -1.38
C VAL A 658 -2.29 31.38 -1.55
N ILE A 659 -1.27 31.24 -0.69
CA ILE A 659 -0.02 31.97 -0.79
C ILE A 659 1.12 30.97 -0.95
N VAL A 660 1.87 31.10 -2.05
CA VAL A 660 3.04 30.27 -2.35
C VAL A 660 4.28 31.13 -2.26
N GLN A 661 5.13 30.88 -1.27
CA GLN A 661 6.41 31.61 -1.14
C GLN A 661 7.55 30.79 -1.74
N THR A 662 8.26 31.36 -2.71
CA THR A 662 9.30 30.67 -3.50
C THR A 662 10.47 31.58 -3.91
N TYR A 663 11.65 31.03 -4.09
CA TYR A 663 12.81 31.70 -4.70
C TYR A 663 12.79 31.66 -6.24
N ASN A 664 11.87 30.88 -6.84
CA ASN A 664 11.77 30.69 -8.29
C ASN A 664 10.35 30.95 -8.80
N PRO A 665 9.85 32.21 -8.68
CA PRO A 665 8.51 32.58 -9.13
C PRO A 665 8.28 32.42 -10.64
N GLU A 666 9.35 32.43 -11.45
CA GLU A 666 9.29 32.23 -12.91
C GLU A 666 9.32 30.74 -13.33
N HIS A 667 9.46 29.80 -12.39
CA HIS A 667 9.44 28.38 -12.71
C HIS A 667 8.11 27.95 -13.36
N PRO A 668 8.10 27.20 -14.48
CA PRO A 668 6.87 26.87 -15.23
C PRO A 668 5.74 26.31 -14.36
N ALA A 669 6.06 25.43 -13.40
CA ALA A 669 5.10 24.89 -12.46
C ALA A 669 4.44 25.97 -11.57
N ILE A 670 5.21 26.97 -11.13
CA ILE A 670 4.71 28.08 -10.28
C ILE A 670 3.87 29.04 -11.10
N VAL A 671 4.34 29.41 -12.31
CA VAL A 671 3.59 30.28 -13.22
C VAL A 671 2.23 29.66 -13.55
N ALA A 672 2.20 28.38 -13.87
CA ALA A 672 0.96 27.67 -14.22
C ALA A 672 -0.02 27.56 -13.04
N VAL A 673 0.48 27.27 -11.83
CA VAL A 673 -0.37 27.18 -10.62
C VAL A 673 -1.04 28.53 -10.31
N ARG A 674 -0.36 29.66 -10.57
CA ARG A 674 -0.94 30.99 -10.33
C ARG A 674 -2.27 31.21 -11.06
N THR A 675 -2.40 30.65 -12.24
CA THR A 675 -3.58 30.77 -13.10
C THR A 675 -4.37 29.48 -13.25
N HIS A 676 -4.01 28.41 -12.54
CA HIS A 676 -4.56 27.06 -12.67
C HIS A 676 -4.49 26.53 -14.12
N ASP A 677 -3.44 26.90 -14.86
CA ASP A 677 -3.23 26.54 -16.27
C ASP A 677 -2.50 25.20 -16.42
N TYR A 678 -3.24 24.11 -16.28
CA TYR A 678 -2.69 22.76 -16.51
C TYR A 678 -2.19 22.57 -17.95
N GLU A 679 -2.92 23.09 -18.95
CA GLU A 679 -2.55 22.89 -20.36
C GLU A 679 -1.27 23.63 -20.74
N GLY A 680 -1.08 24.85 -20.24
CA GLY A 680 0.18 25.59 -20.40
C GLY A 680 1.36 24.89 -19.74
N PHE A 681 1.15 24.35 -18.53
CA PHE A 681 2.17 23.53 -17.84
C PHE A 681 2.55 22.29 -18.66
N VAL A 682 1.56 21.52 -19.11
CA VAL A 682 1.77 20.29 -19.91
C VAL A 682 2.58 20.57 -21.14
N ARG A 683 2.24 21.62 -21.88
CA ARG A 683 2.94 22.01 -23.10
C ARG A 683 4.41 22.28 -22.84
N ALA A 684 4.73 23.15 -21.87
CA ALA A 684 6.09 23.50 -21.53
C ALA A 684 6.91 22.28 -21.02
N GLU A 685 6.30 21.45 -20.17
CA GLU A 685 6.99 20.30 -19.61
C GLU A 685 7.20 19.18 -20.65
N LEU A 686 6.23 18.92 -21.54
CA LEU A 686 6.39 17.95 -22.62
C LEU A 686 7.48 18.40 -23.62
N GLU A 687 7.55 19.67 -23.95
CA GLU A 687 8.58 20.23 -24.81
C GLU A 687 9.99 20.00 -24.22
N ALA A 688 10.18 20.34 -22.96
CA ALA A 688 11.44 20.09 -22.24
C ALA A 688 11.79 18.59 -22.17
N ARG A 689 10.82 17.71 -21.95
CA ARG A 689 11.06 16.25 -21.91
C ARG A 689 11.37 15.66 -23.28
N ALA A 690 10.77 16.18 -24.35
CA ALA A 690 11.08 15.78 -25.72
C ALA A 690 12.56 16.12 -26.06
N GLU A 691 12.98 17.33 -25.75
CA GLU A 691 14.36 17.78 -25.98
C GLU A 691 15.40 16.92 -25.21
N LEU A 692 15.12 16.65 -23.93
CA LEU A 692 16.02 15.88 -23.06
C LEU A 692 15.90 14.35 -23.23
N GLY A 693 14.91 13.88 -24.00
CA GLY A 693 14.64 12.46 -24.22
C GLY A 693 14.22 11.74 -22.93
N TYR A 694 13.28 12.34 -22.19
CA TYR A 694 12.65 11.73 -21.02
C TYR A 694 11.25 11.14 -21.33
N PRO A 695 10.69 10.26 -20.48
CA PRO A 695 9.30 9.85 -20.59
C PRO A 695 8.33 11.08 -20.62
N PRO A 696 7.28 11.05 -21.45
CA PRO A 696 6.71 9.91 -22.18
C PRO A 696 7.30 9.65 -23.58
N PHE A 697 8.35 10.36 -24.01
CA PHE A 697 8.96 10.21 -25.34
C PHE A 697 9.93 9.03 -25.41
N THR A 698 10.50 8.63 -24.28
CA THR A 698 11.32 7.43 -24.12
C THR A 698 10.76 6.55 -23.02
N ARG A 699 11.22 5.29 -22.98
CA ARG A 699 11.01 4.36 -21.88
C ARG A 699 12.27 4.24 -21.05
N MET A 700 12.12 3.96 -19.76
CA MET A 700 13.26 3.88 -18.86
C MET A 700 13.23 2.62 -18.02
N VAL A 701 14.40 2.05 -17.76
CA VAL A 701 14.61 0.99 -16.78
C VAL A 701 15.79 1.37 -15.89
N VAL A 702 15.66 1.12 -14.60
CA VAL A 702 16.75 1.28 -13.63
C VAL A 702 17.14 -0.09 -13.08
N LEU A 703 18.41 -0.42 -13.17
CA LEU A 703 19.02 -1.52 -12.44
C LEU A 703 19.57 -0.96 -11.14
N ARG A 704 19.01 -1.36 -10.00
CA ARG A 704 19.44 -0.95 -8.67
C ARG A 704 20.18 -2.07 -7.99
N LEU A 705 21.42 -1.82 -7.58
CA LEU A 705 22.24 -2.79 -6.87
C LEU A 705 22.50 -2.31 -5.45
N ASP A 706 22.45 -3.21 -4.49
CA ASP A 706 22.81 -2.92 -3.11
C ASP A 706 23.59 -4.08 -2.45
N GLY A 707 24.52 -3.74 -1.56
CA GLY A 707 25.33 -4.71 -0.83
C GLY A 707 26.15 -4.08 0.28
N PRO A 708 26.70 -4.90 1.19
CA PRO A 708 27.49 -4.41 2.32
C PRO A 708 28.85 -3.83 1.90
N ASP A 709 29.47 -4.37 0.86
CA ASP A 709 30.76 -3.95 0.34
C ASP A 709 30.56 -3.02 -0.86
N GLU A 710 30.97 -1.75 -0.72
CA GLU A 710 30.80 -0.71 -1.73
C GLU A 710 31.58 -1.00 -3.01
N ALA A 711 32.85 -1.43 -2.88
CA ALA A 711 33.69 -1.71 -4.02
C ALA A 711 33.14 -2.83 -4.87
N ARG A 712 32.60 -3.87 -4.23
CA ARG A 712 31.95 -4.99 -4.90
C ARG A 712 30.65 -4.58 -5.59
N VAL A 713 29.78 -3.82 -4.93
CA VAL A 713 28.54 -3.33 -5.54
C VAL A 713 28.83 -2.46 -6.76
N ARG A 714 29.84 -1.61 -6.68
CA ARG A 714 30.29 -0.78 -7.80
C ARG A 714 30.81 -1.62 -8.97
N ALA A 715 31.59 -2.66 -8.70
CA ALA A 715 32.10 -3.58 -9.73
C ALA A 715 30.95 -4.34 -10.41
N ASP A 716 30.00 -4.88 -9.63
CA ASP A 716 28.84 -5.59 -10.15
C ASP A 716 27.90 -4.65 -10.93
N ALA A 717 27.76 -3.38 -10.51
CA ALA A 717 27.01 -2.37 -11.25
C ALA A 717 27.66 -2.04 -12.60
N ARG A 718 28.99 -2.01 -12.66
CA ARG A 718 29.74 -1.86 -13.91
C ARG A 718 29.52 -3.05 -14.83
N ALA A 719 29.64 -4.27 -14.33
CA ALA A 719 29.39 -5.48 -15.10
C ALA A 719 27.96 -5.52 -15.66
N ALA A 720 26.97 -5.09 -14.87
CA ALA A 720 25.57 -4.97 -15.31
C ALA A 720 25.41 -3.92 -16.42
N ALA A 721 26.09 -2.79 -16.32
CA ALA A 721 26.11 -1.75 -17.35
C ALA A 721 26.73 -2.24 -18.66
N ASP A 722 27.89 -2.88 -18.60
CA ASP A 722 28.61 -3.39 -19.76
C ASP A 722 27.80 -4.48 -20.49
N ALA A 723 27.16 -5.38 -19.74
CA ALA A 723 26.27 -6.40 -20.30
C ALA A 723 25.02 -5.79 -20.96
N ALA A 724 24.46 -4.73 -20.36
CA ALA A 724 23.32 -4.03 -20.95
C ALA A 724 23.71 -3.32 -22.25
N VAL A 725 24.87 -2.65 -22.32
CA VAL A 725 25.37 -1.96 -23.50
C VAL A 725 25.68 -2.95 -24.63
N SER A 726 26.30 -4.08 -24.31
CA SER A 726 26.66 -5.09 -25.34
C SER A 726 25.45 -5.60 -26.12
N VAL A 727 24.27 -5.66 -25.47
CA VAL A 727 23.02 -6.11 -26.10
C VAL A 727 22.20 -4.93 -26.66
N GLY A 728 22.16 -3.80 -25.95
CA GLY A 728 21.38 -2.63 -26.33
C GLY A 728 21.95 -1.85 -27.51
N GLY A 729 23.29 -1.85 -27.65
CA GLY A 729 24.00 -1.07 -28.66
C GLY A 729 23.66 0.40 -28.65
N THR A 730 23.63 1.04 -29.82
CA THR A 730 23.30 2.48 -29.98
C THR A 730 21.81 2.79 -29.75
N ARG A 731 20.92 1.78 -29.72
CA ARG A 731 19.48 1.96 -29.49
C ARG A 731 19.11 2.18 -28.02
N VAL A 732 20.02 1.88 -27.10
CA VAL A 732 19.81 2.06 -25.66
C VAL A 732 20.82 3.03 -25.11
N ARG A 733 20.34 4.17 -24.61
CA ARG A 733 21.18 5.15 -23.92
C ARG A 733 21.39 4.70 -22.48
N LEU A 734 22.65 4.58 -22.05
CA LEU A 734 23.04 4.24 -20.70
C LEU A 734 23.54 5.48 -19.95
N ARG A 735 23.22 5.59 -18.68
CA ARG A 735 23.79 6.56 -17.72
C ARG A 735 24.18 5.84 -16.43
N GLY A 736 25.30 6.22 -15.86
CA GLY A 736 25.90 5.54 -14.71
C GLY A 736 26.89 4.44 -15.12
N PRO A 737 27.31 3.51 -14.23
CA PRO A 737 26.81 3.37 -12.87
C PRO A 737 27.11 4.55 -11.96
N ALA A 738 26.12 4.98 -11.19
CA ALA A 738 26.23 6.08 -10.25
C ALA A 738 25.70 5.66 -8.86
N GLU A 739 26.20 6.31 -7.81
CA GLU A 739 25.64 6.14 -6.49
C GLU A 739 24.16 6.56 -6.47
N ALA A 740 23.30 5.79 -5.75
CA ALA A 740 21.91 6.19 -5.56
C ALA A 740 21.81 7.50 -4.75
N PRO A 741 20.71 8.29 -4.86
CA PRO A 741 20.51 9.51 -4.08
C PRO A 741 20.64 9.32 -2.57
N ILE A 742 20.28 8.14 -2.06
CA ILE A 742 20.63 7.69 -0.72
C ILE A 742 21.68 6.59 -0.87
N PRO A 743 22.98 6.92 -0.75
CA PRO A 743 24.06 6.01 -1.11
C PRO A 743 24.18 4.79 -0.19
N ARG A 744 23.69 4.92 1.05
CA ARG A 744 23.76 3.85 2.05
C ARG A 744 22.48 3.76 2.88
N VAL A 745 21.90 2.55 2.95
CA VAL A 745 20.70 2.26 3.76
C VAL A 745 20.95 0.98 4.56
N ARG A 746 20.74 1.04 5.87
CA ARG A 746 20.93 -0.12 6.77
C ARG A 746 22.27 -0.83 6.56
N GLY A 747 23.35 -0.05 6.43
CA GLY A 747 24.70 -0.55 6.23
C GLY A 747 25.03 -1.03 4.81
N ARG A 748 24.07 -0.98 3.85
CA ARG A 748 24.27 -1.44 2.47
C ARG A 748 24.49 -0.26 1.55
N SER A 749 25.58 -0.28 0.78
CA SER A 749 25.87 0.70 -0.29
C SER A 749 25.00 0.45 -1.51
N ARG A 750 24.59 1.51 -2.22
CA ARG A 750 23.60 1.46 -3.31
C ARG A 750 24.11 2.13 -4.55
N PHE A 751 24.06 1.44 -5.69
CA PHE A 751 24.37 1.94 -7.02
C PHE A 751 23.21 1.73 -7.97
N GLN A 752 23.18 2.54 -9.03
CA GLN A 752 22.14 2.45 -10.06
C GLN A 752 22.70 2.64 -11.46
N VAL A 753 22.10 1.93 -12.41
CA VAL A 753 22.36 2.04 -13.84
C VAL A 753 21.06 2.38 -14.53
N TRP A 754 21.06 3.45 -15.31
CA TRP A 754 19.90 3.96 -16.04
C TRP A 754 19.97 3.55 -17.50
N LEU A 755 18.92 2.94 -18.01
CA LEU A 755 18.75 2.54 -19.40
C LEU A 755 17.54 3.29 -19.96
N ALA A 756 17.67 3.89 -21.13
CA ALA A 756 16.58 4.59 -21.82
C ALA A 756 16.57 4.26 -23.31
N SER A 757 15.37 4.06 -23.87
CA SER A 757 15.18 3.87 -25.31
C SER A 757 13.78 4.31 -25.72
N VAL A 758 13.64 4.72 -26.98
CA VAL A 758 12.31 4.92 -27.60
C VAL A 758 11.62 3.58 -27.81
N GLU A 759 12.37 2.53 -28.12
CA GLU A 759 11.88 1.21 -28.43
C GLU A 759 11.86 0.29 -27.18
N ARG A 760 10.75 -0.43 -26.97
CA ARG A 760 10.61 -1.36 -25.84
C ARG A 760 11.54 -2.58 -25.95
N ALA A 761 11.62 -3.18 -27.14
CA ALA A 761 12.30 -4.48 -27.31
C ALA A 761 13.80 -4.40 -27.01
N PRO A 762 14.59 -3.45 -27.58
CA PRO A 762 16.00 -3.26 -27.20
C PRO A 762 16.20 -2.94 -25.73
N LEU A 763 15.35 -2.11 -25.15
CA LEU A 763 15.42 -1.73 -23.73
C LEU A 763 15.22 -2.95 -22.83
N ALA A 764 14.20 -3.75 -23.11
CA ALA A 764 13.91 -4.96 -22.34
C ALA A 764 15.02 -6.02 -22.49
N ALA A 765 15.62 -6.14 -23.67
CA ALA A 765 16.75 -7.05 -23.91
C ALA A 765 17.99 -6.61 -23.12
N ALA A 766 18.33 -5.31 -23.18
CA ALA A 766 19.45 -4.73 -22.43
C ALA A 766 19.26 -4.88 -20.92
N ALA A 767 18.07 -4.61 -20.42
CA ALA A 767 17.76 -4.76 -18.99
C ALA A 767 17.86 -6.23 -18.54
N ARG A 768 17.39 -7.18 -19.34
CA ARG A 768 17.57 -8.63 -19.09
C ARG A 768 19.04 -9.03 -19.05
N ALA A 769 19.84 -8.55 -19.99
CA ALA A 769 21.28 -8.85 -20.02
C ALA A 769 21.99 -8.28 -18.78
N GLY A 770 21.71 -7.02 -18.43
CA GLY A 770 22.27 -6.38 -17.23
C GLY A 770 21.83 -7.05 -15.92
N SER A 771 20.60 -7.60 -15.86
CA SER A 771 20.12 -8.32 -14.67
C SER A 771 20.56 -9.77 -14.57
N ALA A 772 21.06 -10.36 -15.65
CA ALA A 772 21.53 -11.75 -15.71
C ALA A 772 23.00 -11.93 -15.28
N VAL A 773 23.73 -10.85 -15.00
CA VAL A 773 25.14 -10.92 -14.59
C VAL A 773 25.28 -11.68 -13.25
N LYS A 774 26.41 -12.39 -13.10
CA LYS A 774 26.74 -13.07 -11.87
C LYS A 774 27.15 -12.04 -10.82
N LEU A 775 26.32 -11.88 -9.81
CA LEU A 775 26.55 -10.98 -8.69
C LEU A 775 27.48 -11.61 -7.64
N GLY A 776 28.19 -10.75 -6.93
CA GLY A 776 28.96 -11.14 -5.76
C GLY A 776 28.06 -11.63 -4.60
N PRO A 777 28.67 -12.27 -3.57
CA PRO A 777 27.94 -12.65 -2.38
C PRO A 777 27.31 -11.41 -1.75
N ASP A 778 26.07 -11.56 -1.25
CA ASP A 778 25.29 -10.51 -0.58
C ASP A 778 24.94 -9.25 -1.42
N VAL A 779 25.30 -9.22 -2.70
CA VAL A 779 24.82 -8.17 -3.63
C VAL A 779 23.44 -8.55 -4.15
N ARG A 780 22.51 -7.61 -4.11
CA ARG A 780 21.15 -7.73 -4.66
C ARG A 780 21.01 -6.81 -5.85
N LEU A 781 20.31 -7.27 -6.87
CA LEU A 781 19.93 -6.48 -8.03
C LEU A 781 18.41 -6.47 -8.15
N VAL A 782 17.84 -5.29 -8.36
CA VAL A 782 16.42 -5.07 -8.59
C VAL A 782 16.25 -4.34 -9.92
N VAL A 783 15.36 -4.84 -10.75
CA VAL A 783 14.95 -4.20 -12.00
C VAL A 783 13.72 -3.34 -11.74
N ASP A 784 13.76 -2.08 -12.13
CA ASP A 784 12.66 -1.14 -12.01
C ASP A 784 12.29 -0.58 -13.37
N VAL A 785 11.24 -1.13 -13.97
CA VAL A 785 10.71 -0.71 -15.28
C VAL A 785 9.75 0.46 -15.08
N ASP A 786 9.88 1.50 -15.89
CA ASP A 786 9.13 2.76 -15.79
C ASP A 786 9.15 3.32 -14.35
N PRO A 787 10.35 3.69 -13.85
CA PRO A 787 10.51 4.20 -12.49
C PRO A 787 9.71 5.49 -12.30
N GLN A 788 8.96 5.54 -11.22
CA GLN A 788 8.23 6.74 -10.83
C GLN A 788 9.10 7.67 -9.97
N SER A 789 10.13 7.17 -9.33
CA SER A 789 11.06 7.96 -8.53
C SER A 789 12.50 7.54 -8.81
N THR A 790 13.36 8.54 -8.85
CA THR A 790 14.81 8.36 -8.97
C THR A 790 15.49 8.30 -7.60
N LEU A 791 14.74 8.52 -6.52
CA LEU A 791 15.21 8.59 -5.13
C LEU A 791 15.29 7.23 -4.45
#